data_fa7aee1e895e3feebbd729d9c660e8d1
#
_entry.id   fa7aee1e895e3feebbd729d9c660e8d1
#
_cell.length_a   1.000
_cell.length_b   1.000
_cell.length_c   1.000
_cell.angle_alpha   90.00
_cell.angle_beta   90.00
_cell.angle_gamma   90.00
#
_symmetry.space_group_name_H-M   'P 1'
#
loop_
_entity.id
_entity.type
_entity.pdbx_description
1 polymer ?
#
loop_
_entity_poly.entity_id
_entity_poly.type
_entity_poly.pdbx_seq_one_letter_code
_entity_poly.pdbx_strand_id
1 'polypeptide(L)'
;MPRQTPLDRYRNIGIMAHIDAGKTTTTERVLFYTGISHKIGEVHDGNAVMDWMEQEQERGITITSAATTCFWSGMDQNYEEHRINIIDTPGHVDFTIEVERSLRVLDGAVSVFCAVGGVEPQSETVWRQADKYSVPRMCFVNKMDRTGADFFRVVDQIRDRLGSNPVCLQAPIGAEENFEGVVDLVKMKAIYWDEETRGTKFEEREIPDNLVDRCQELREKLVEAAAEANDELMEKYLEEGDLSSDELKSALRQLTIANKLVLVTCGTAFKNKGVQAMLDAVIDYMPNPMEVPAIRGLLDDDKTEEDRPASDDAPFAALGFKIMTDPFVGQLVFFRVYSGVIKSGDSVYNPIKGKKERIGRILQMHANSREELKEVRAGDIAAAVGLKTITTGDTLCDPSKIITLERMEFPEPVISQAVEPKTKSDQEKLGVALGKLAQEDPSFRVRTDEESGQTIISGMGELHLEIIIDRMKREFSVDANVGKPQVAYRETLNGSVEQEHKYAKQSGGRGQYGHVYLRVEPQERGEGFEFVDAIKGGVVPREYIPAVEKGVIEAMESGIVAGYPVIDVKVTLYDGSYHDVDSSEHAFRAAAIQAFREASGKAKPVLLEPIMRVEVVTPEEYMGGVTGDLNSRRGMISEMEDVPAGKIVRAEVPLSEMFGYATSLRSASQGRATYSMEFSQYLPAPSSVTEVMMKKAS
;
A
#
# COMPACT_ATOMS: atom_id res chain seq x y z
N MET A 1 -5.41 35.00 0.22
CA MET A 1 -4.46 35.53 1.22
C MET A 1 -3.08 34.98 0.89
N PRO A 2 -1.96 35.62 1.30
CA PRO A 2 -0.65 34.97 1.13
C PRO A 2 -0.63 33.65 1.92
N ARG A 3 0.20 32.70 1.47
CA ARG A 3 0.44 31.42 2.14
C ARG A 3 1.02 31.66 3.54
N GLN A 4 0.54 30.96 4.56
CA GLN A 4 1.08 31.10 5.93
C GLN A 4 2.45 30.46 6.08
N THR A 5 2.60 29.22 5.61
CA THR A 5 3.89 28.50 5.58
C THR A 5 4.33 28.41 4.12
N PRO A 6 5.53 28.86 3.74
CA PRO A 6 6.09 28.67 2.40
C PRO A 6 6.19 27.19 2.00
N LEU A 7 6.09 26.89 0.71
CA LEU A 7 6.01 25.52 0.22
C LEU A 7 7.29 24.71 0.45
N ASP A 8 8.44 25.34 0.47
CA ASP A 8 9.76 24.77 0.81
C ASP A 8 9.82 24.24 2.25
N ARG A 9 8.96 24.75 3.14
CA ARG A 9 8.83 24.31 4.53
C ARG A 9 7.72 23.28 4.77
N TYR A 10 7.18 22.69 3.70
CA TYR A 10 6.25 21.58 3.81
C TYR A 10 7.01 20.26 3.81
N ARG A 11 6.52 19.29 4.60
CA ARG A 11 6.93 17.90 4.55
C ARG A 11 5.70 17.02 4.59
N ASN A 12 5.46 16.28 3.53
CA ASN A 12 4.37 15.31 3.46
C ASN A 12 4.99 13.91 3.62
N ILE A 13 4.96 13.39 4.81
CA ILE A 13 5.65 12.15 5.15
C ILE A 13 4.70 11.05 5.60
N GLY A 14 5.03 9.82 5.25
CA GLY A 14 4.42 8.62 5.81
C GLY A 14 5.28 8.01 6.90
N ILE A 15 4.64 7.48 7.94
CA ILE A 15 5.32 6.61 8.90
C ILE A 15 4.91 5.19 8.59
N MET A 16 5.87 4.38 8.14
CA MET A 16 5.66 2.99 7.73
C MET A 16 6.50 2.05 8.59
N ALA A 17 5.97 0.88 8.91
CA ALA A 17 6.63 -0.10 9.76
C ALA A 17 5.98 -1.46 9.64
N HIS A 18 6.71 -2.52 10.02
CA HIS A 18 6.09 -3.80 10.32
C HIS A 18 5.31 -3.75 11.65
N ILE A 19 4.49 -4.77 11.89
CA ILE A 19 3.73 -4.90 13.14
C ILE A 19 4.70 -4.90 14.33
N ASP A 20 4.34 -4.23 15.40
CA ASP A 20 5.14 -4.11 16.62
C ASP A 20 6.51 -3.42 16.50
N ALA A 21 6.85 -2.77 15.39
CA ALA A 21 8.06 -1.93 15.32
C ALA A 21 7.97 -0.67 16.22
N GLY A 22 6.75 -0.32 16.64
CA GLY A 22 6.48 0.86 17.46
C GLY A 22 6.10 2.09 16.64
N LYS A 23 5.47 1.88 15.49
CA LYS A 23 4.95 2.92 14.61
C LYS A 23 4.05 3.91 15.34
N THR A 24 2.93 3.42 15.90
CA THR A 24 1.95 4.25 16.63
C THR A 24 2.60 4.97 17.80
N THR A 25 3.47 4.29 18.56
CA THR A 25 4.22 4.94 19.66
C THR A 25 5.09 6.08 19.13
N THR A 26 5.77 5.90 17.99
CA THR A 26 6.60 6.95 17.39
C THR A 26 5.72 8.13 16.95
N THR A 27 4.61 7.87 16.29
CA THR A 27 3.67 8.91 15.84
C THR A 27 3.07 9.68 17.02
N GLU A 28 2.67 9.00 18.10
CA GLU A 28 2.16 9.63 19.33
C GLU A 28 3.20 10.55 19.98
N ARG A 29 4.49 10.18 19.95
CA ARG A 29 5.58 11.06 20.43
C ARG A 29 5.77 12.28 19.54
N VAL A 30 5.64 12.10 18.22
CA VAL A 30 5.65 13.25 17.28
C VAL A 30 4.51 14.22 17.62
N LEU A 31 3.28 13.73 17.81
CA LEU A 31 2.13 14.57 18.17
C LEU A 31 2.32 15.29 19.51
N PHE A 32 2.96 14.63 20.48
CA PHE A 32 3.28 15.24 21.76
C PHE A 32 4.30 16.36 21.65
N TYR A 33 5.44 16.13 20.95
CA TYR A 33 6.50 17.12 20.83
C TYR A 33 6.11 18.32 19.95
N THR A 34 5.21 18.11 19.00
CA THR A 34 4.68 19.20 18.15
C THR A 34 3.49 19.93 18.78
N GLY A 35 3.08 19.54 20.00
CA GLY A 35 2.01 20.23 20.75
C GLY A 35 0.59 19.93 20.29
N ILE A 36 0.39 18.99 19.36
CA ILE A 36 -0.95 18.54 18.90
C ILE A 36 -1.65 17.77 20.03
N SER A 37 -0.92 16.94 20.75
CA SER A 37 -1.42 16.24 21.93
C SER A 37 -0.77 16.78 23.21
N HIS A 38 -1.59 17.06 24.23
CA HIS A 38 -1.10 17.46 25.56
C HIS A 38 -0.76 16.26 26.46
N LYS A 39 -1.16 15.06 26.06
CA LYS A 39 -0.88 13.80 26.75
C LYS A 39 -0.22 12.85 25.77
N ILE A 40 0.72 12.07 26.30
CA ILE A 40 1.31 10.98 25.56
C ILE A 40 0.27 9.85 25.48
N GLY A 41 -0.17 9.50 24.27
CA GLY A 41 -0.99 8.32 24.02
C GLY A 41 -0.14 7.06 24.13
N GLU A 42 -0.65 6.04 24.83
CA GLU A 42 -0.03 4.73 24.93
C GLU A 42 -0.93 3.68 24.28
N VAL A 43 -0.35 2.88 23.37
CA VAL A 43 -1.08 1.82 22.63
C VAL A 43 -1.67 0.80 23.61
N HIS A 44 -0.91 0.43 24.65
CA HIS A 44 -1.34 -0.56 25.64
C HIS A 44 -2.51 -0.09 26.52
N ASP A 45 -2.67 1.21 26.66
CA ASP A 45 -3.76 1.80 27.45
C ASP A 45 -5.00 2.10 26.58
N GLY A 46 -4.93 1.85 25.27
CA GLY A 46 -6.01 2.10 24.32
C GLY A 46 -6.38 3.58 24.16
N ASN A 47 -5.44 4.49 24.41
CA ASN A 47 -5.66 5.94 24.37
C ASN A 47 -4.81 6.67 23.35
N ALA A 48 -4.26 5.93 22.36
CA ALA A 48 -3.55 6.50 21.23
C ALA A 48 -4.49 7.34 20.35
N VAL A 49 -4.05 8.55 19.99
CA VAL A 49 -4.86 9.51 19.24
C VAL A 49 -4.98 9.12 17.76
N MET A 50 -3.92 8.52 17.19
CA MET A 50 -3.88 8.11 15.78
C MET A 50 -4.66 6.81 15.54
N ASP A 51 -4.67 5.88 16.47
CA ASP A 51 -5.50 4.67 16.42
C ASP A 51 -6.90 5.01 16.97
N TRP A 52 -7.70 5.69 16.16
CA TRP A 52 -8.99 6.27 16.58
C TRP A 52 -10.16 5.29 16.55
N MET A 53 -10.05 4.18 15.82
CA MET A 53 -11.07 3.14 15.78
C MET A 53 -10.97 2.27 17.04
N GLU A 54 -12.13 1.92 17.63
CA GLU A 54 -12.18 0.99 18.76
C GLU A 54 -11.46 -0.33 18.47
N GLN A 55 -11.56 -0.82 17.23
CA GLN A 55 -10.90 -2.04 16.78
C GLN A 55 -9.37 -1.92 16.74
N GLU A 56 -8.83 -0.76 16.38
CA GLU A 56 -7.40 -0.46 16.43
C GLU A 56 -6.91 -0.49 17.86
N GLN A 57 -7.64 0.17 18.76
CA GLN A 57 -7.31 0.23 20.18
C GLN A 57 -7.41 -1.15 20.86
N GLU A 58 -8.46 -1.92 20.57
CA GLU A 58 -8.65 -3.27 21.12
C GLU A 58 -7.57 -4.26 20.65
N ARG A 59 -7.12 -4.14 19.42
CA ARG A 59 -6.17 -5.07 18.78
C ARG A 59 -4.72 -4.59 18.87
N GLY A 60 -4.50 -3.31 19.15
CA GLY A 60 -3.17 -2.68 19.17
C GLY A 60 -2.50 -2.61 17.80
N ILE A 61 -3.28 -2.58 16.72
CA ILE A 61 -2.80 -2.47 15.33
C ILE A 61 -3.50 -1.33 14.61
N THR A 62 -2.78 -0.60 13.77
CA THR A 62 -3.37 0.37 12.86
C THR A 62 -4.03 -0.34 11.68
N ILE A 63 -5.29 -0.06 11.44
CA ILE A 63 -6.13 -0.66 10.39
C ILE A 63 -6.29 0.32 9.23
N THR A 64 -6.60 1.58 9.55
CA THR A 64 -6.81 2.63 8.55
C THR A 64 -5.75 3.71 8.67
N SER A 65 -5.31 4.26 7.53
CA SER A 65 -4.39 5.39 7.55
C SER A 65 -5.05 6.61 8.17
N ALA A 66 -4.34 7.30 9.07
CA ALA A 66 -4.76 8.56 9.67
C ALA A 66 -3.85 9.69 9.19
N ALA A 67 -4.42 10.84 8.87
CA ALA A 67 -3.68 12.01 8.45
C ALA A 67 -3.73 13.09 9.55
N THR A 68 -2.60 13.65 9.88
CA THR A 68 -2.47 14.74 10.86
C THR A 68 -1.47 15.78 10.37
N THR A 69 -1.79 17.04 10.60
CA THR A 69 -0.88 18.15 10.36
C THR A 69 -0.29 18.63 11.66
N CYS A 70 1.01 18.79 11.72
CA CYS A 70 1.73 19.37 12.86
C CYS A 70 2.78 20.38 12.40
N PHE A 71 3.35 21.11 13.36
CA PHE A 71 4.35 22.15 13.12
C PHE A 71 5.58 21.87 13.95
N TRP A 72 6.76 22.05 13.36
CA TRP A 72 8.03 21.80 14.03
C TRP A 72 9.07 22.87 13.69
N SER A 73 9.77 23.34 14.70
CA SER A 73 10.82 24.35 14.58
C SER A 73 12.20 23.89 15.07
N GLY A 74 12.37 22.54 15.20
CA GLY A 74 13.59 21.91 15.70
C GLY A 74 13.63 21.74 17.21
N MET A 75 14.51 20.86 17.68
CA MET A 75 14.76 20.62 19.10
C MET A 75 15.21 21.90 19.82
N ASP A 76 16.07 22.67 19.16
CA ASP A 76 16.66 23.92 19.66
C ASP A 76 15.81 25.16 19.32
N GLN A 77 14.66 25.01 18.65
CA GLN A 77 13.87 26.11 18.10
C GLN A 77 14.67 26.97 17.07
N ASN A 78 15.67 26.39 16.43
CA ASN A 78 16.57 27.08 15.48
C ASN A 78 16.12 27.05 14.03
N TYR A 79 15.11 26.22 13.72
CA TYR A 79 14.49 26.18 12.39
C TYR A 79 13.32 27.15 12.32
N GLU A 80 13.13 27.75 11.17
CA GLU A 80 11.85 28.37 10.88
C GLU A 80 10.75 27.29 10.90
N GLU A 81 9.54 27.67 11.29
CA GLU A 81 8.44 26.73 11.45
C GLU A 81 8.14 25.95 10.15
N HIS A 82 8.25 24.64 10.20
CA HIS A 82 7.88 23.70 9.14
C HIS A 82 6.52 23.10 9.40
N ARG A 83 5.72 23.00 8.33
CA ARG A 83 4.47 22.27 8.36
C ARG A 83 4.71 20.84 7.93
N ILE A 84 4.43 19.89 8.81
CA ILE A 84 4.60 18.47 8.58
C ILE A 84 3.21 17.82 8.54
N ASN A 85 2.84 17.30 7.37
CA ASN A 85 1.66 16.46 7.22
C ASN A 85 2.12 15.00 7.34
N ILE A 86 1.60 14.30 8.33
CA ILE A 86 1.94 12.91 8.62
C ILE A 86 0.77 12.03 8.23
N ILE A 87 1.04 10.99 7.44
CA ILE A 87 0.09 9.91 7.20
C ILE A 87 0.63 8.67 7.91
N ASP A 88 -0.09 8.23 8.94
CA ASP A 88 0.20 6.97 9.62
C ASP A 88 -0.36 5.81 8.82
N THR A 89 0.49 4.87 8.40
CA THR A 89 0.10 3.76 7.51
C THR A 89 -0.01 2.44 8.27
N PRO A 90 -0.98 1.56 7.95
CA PRO A 90 -1.03 0.23 8.53
C PRO A 90 0.25 -0.57 8.26
N GLY A 91 0.61 -1.44 9.20
CA GLY A 91 1.75 -2.36 9.03
C GLY A 91 1.36 -3.79 8.64
N HIS A 92 0.07 -4.12 8.60
CA HIS A 92 -0.42 -5.47 8.33
C HIS A 92 -0.65 -5.70 6.84
N VAL A 93 -0.27 -6.88 6.34
CA VAL A 93 -0.39 -7.23 4.91
C VAL A 93 -1.81 -7.25 4.37
N ASP A 94 -2.81 -7.51 5.21
CA ASP A 94 -4.22 -7.45 4.81
C ASP A 94 -4.68 -6.02 4.46
N PHE A 95 -3.90 -5.01 4.84
CA PHE A 95 -4.16 -3.58 4.60
C PHE A 95 -3.14 -2.92 3.67
N THR A 96 -2.49 -3.70 2.82
CA THR A 96 -1.49 -3.19 1.85
C THR A 96 -2.03 -2.08 0.97
N ILE A 97 -3.32 -2.08 0.68
CA ILE A 97 -3.97 -1.02 -0.10
C ILE A 97 -3.93 0.33 0.61
N GLU A 98 -4.07 0.36 1.95
CA GLU A 98 -3.94 1.57 2.74
C GLU A 98 -2.53 2.15 2.64
N VAL A 99 -1.52 1.26 2.62
CA VAL A 99 -0.12 1.63 2.43
C VAL A 99 0.09 2.21 1.03
N GLU A 100 -0.38 1.53 -0.02
CA GLU A 100 -0.26 1.99 -1.41
C GLU A 100 -0.92 3.34 -1.63
N ARG A 101 -2.14 3.53 -1.13
CA ARG A 101 -2.86 4.81 -1.20
C ARG A 101 -2.07 5.95 -0.55
N SER A 102 -1.49 5.67 0.60
CA SER A 102 -0.70 6.64 1.35
C SER A 102 0.60 6.97 0.63
N LEU A 103 1.36 5.96 0.18
CA LEU A 103 2.63 6.15 -0.53
C LEU A 103 2.47 6.98 -1.81
N ARG A 104 1.33 6.86 -2.49
CA ARG A 104 1.04 7.60 -3.73
C ARG A 104 0.94 9.12 -3.52
N VAL A 105 0.60 9.56 -2.32
CA VAL A 105 0.37 10.97 -1.98
C VAL A 105 1.44 11.57 -1.08
N LEU A 106 2.46 10.81 -0.73
CA LEU A 106 3.58 11.25 0.10
C LEU A 106 4.73 11.76 -0.75
N ASP A 107 5.49 12.71 -0.19
CA ASP A 107 6.75 13.18 -0.76
C ASP A 107 7.95 12.40 -0.21
N GLY A 108 7.79 11.80 0.97
CA GLY A 108 8.80 10.99 1.60
C GLY A 108 8.23 10.10 2.70
N ALA A 109 9.02 9.18 3.23
CA ALA A 109 8.60 8.28 4.29
C ALA A 109 9.68 8.05 5.34
N VAL A 110 9.25 7.78 6.58
CA VAL A 110 10.08 7.30 7.67
C VAL A 110 9.74 5.83 7.91
N SER A 111 10.71 4.96 7.64
CA SER A 111 10.60 3.52 7.91
C SER A 111 11.07 3.23 9.33
N VAL A 112 10.17 2.76 10.17
CA VAL A 112 10.47 2.39 11.55
C VAL A 112 10.78 0.90 11.63
N PHE A 113 11.96 0.56 12.10
CA PHE A 113 12.42 -0.82 12.33
C PHE A 113 12.55 -1.10 13.82
N CYS A 114 12.32 -2.35 14.21
CA CYS A 114 12.59 -2.80 15.58
C CYS A 114 14.08 -3.15 15.71
N ALA A 115 14.79 -2.61 16.72
CA ALA A 115 16.19 -2.93 16.97
C ALA A 115 16.43 -4.43 17.29
N VAL A 116 15.40 -5.13 17.74
CA VAL A 116 15.44 -6.57 18.05
C VAL A 116 15.01 -7.42 16.85
N GLY A 117 13.87 -7.11 16.20
CA GLY A 117 13.34 -7.86 15.05
C GLY A 117 14.12 -7.57 13.75
N GLY A 118 14.57 -6.33 13.58
CA GLY A 118 15.25 -5.90 12.36
C GLY A 118 14.34 -5.76 11.17
N VAL A 119 14.79 -6.21 10.00
CA VAL A 119 14.00 -6.24 8.77
C VAL A 119 13.14 -7.51 8.75
N GLU A 120 11.84 -7.35 8.79
CA GLU A 120 10.84 -8.42 8.71
C GLU A 120 10.21 -8.47 7.30
N PRO A 121 9.55 -9.58 6.89
CA PRO A 121 8.92 -9.69 5.56
C PRO A 121 7.92 -8.58 5.26
N GLN A 122 7.19 -8.12 6.27
CA GLN A 122 6.28 -6.98 6.12
C GLN A 122 7.05 -5.69 5.80
N SER A 123 8.24 -5.51 6.39
CA SER A 123 9.13 -4.40 6.04
C SER A 123 9.55 -4.46 4.58
N GLU A 124 9.88 -5.66 4.06
CA GLU A 124 10.24 -5.86 2.66
C GLU A 124 9.08 -5.53 1.71
N THR A 125 7.86 -5.92 2.09
CA THR A 125 6.66 -5.64 1.27
C THR A 125 6.39 -4.15 1.17
N VAL A 126 6.36 -3.44 2.31
CA VAL A 126 6.15 -1.98 2.33
C VAL A 126 7.30 -1.25 1.63
N TRP A 127 8.53 -1.76 1.77
CA TRP A 127 9.71 -1.20 1.10
C TRP A 127 9.59 -1.29 -0.42
N ARG A 128 9.21 -2.45 -0.97
CA ARG A 128 8.97 -2.63 -2.41
C ARG A 128 7.85 -1.74 -2.95
N GLN A 129 6.80 -1.52 -2.16
CA GLN A 129 5.74 -0.57 -2.52
C GLN A 129 6.28 0.87 -2.59
N ALA A 130 7.13 1.28 -1.64
CA ALA A 130 7.78 2.58 -1.68
C ALA A 130 8.75 2.72 -2.89
N ASP A 131 9.43 1.63 -3.30
CA ASP A 131 10.25 1.60 -4.52
C ASP A 131 9.39 1.79 -5.78
N LYS A 132 8.24 1.12 -5.87
CA LYS A 132 7.28 1.26 -6.99
C LYS A 132 6.91 2.72 -7.24
N TYR A 133 6.73 3.50 -6.18
CA TYR A 133 6.38 4.91 -6.26
C TYR A 133 7.58 5.87 -6.15
N SER A 134 8.81 5.32 -6.12
CA SER A 134 10.05 6.09 -5.98
C SER A 134 10.04 7.07 -4.80
N VAL A 135 9.40 6.70 -3.70
CA VAL A 135 9.27 7.54 -2.50
C VAL A 135 10.60 7.60 -1.75
N PRO A 136 11.21 8.78 -1.60
CA PRO A 136 12.39 8.98 -0.77
C PRO A 136 12.13 8.59 0.68
N ARG A 137 13.09 7.96 1.33
CA ARG A 137 12.88 7.47 2.69
C ARG A 137 14.10 7.57 3.57
N MET A 138 13.84 7.64 4.87
CA MET A 138 14.83 7.49 5.92
C MET A 138 14.38 6.40 6.90
N CYS A 139 15.28 5.86 7.67
CA CYS A 139 15.04 4.80 8.64
C CYS A 139 15.16 5.33 10.07
N PHE A 140 14.28 4.83 10.94
CA PHE A 140 14.35 5.02 12.37
C PHE A 140 14.39 3.65 13.06
N VAL A 141 15.54 3.28 13.63
CA VAL A 141 15.69 2.03 14.39
C VAL A 141 15.22 2.28 15.81
N ASN A 142 14.03 1.79 16.11
CA ASN A 142 13.29 1.99 17.34
C ASN A 142 13.50 0.84 18.33
N LYS A 143 13.10 1.03 19.58
CA LYS A 143 13.20 0.04 20.67
C LYS A 143 14.63 -0.32 21.02
N MET A 144 15.54 0.65 20.97
CA MET A 144 16.94 0.47 21.37
C MET A 144 17.13 0.11 22.86
N ASP A 145 16.08 0.28 23.66
CA ASP A 145 16.00 -0.08 25.09
C ASP A 145 15.65 -1.54 25.35
N ARG A 146 15.30 -2.32 24.33
CA ARG A 146 14.90 -3.73 24.46
C ARG A 146 16.08 -4.67 24.50
N THR A 147 15.98 -5.74 25.29
CA THR A 147 16.98 -6.83 25.32
C THR A 147 17.12 -7.45 23.93
N GLY A 148 18.34 -7.58 23.45
CA GLY A 148 18.69 -8.05 22.10
C GLY A 148 18.68 -6.94 21.05
N ALA A 149 18.58 -5.66 21.44
CA ALA A 149 18.66 -4.53 20.51
C ALA A 149 20.05 -4.39 19.91
N ASP A 150 20.13 -4.39 18.57
CA ASP A 150 21.37 -4.23 17.82
C ASP A 150 21.14 -3.33 16.59
N PHE A 151 21.59 -2.09 16.69
CA PHE A 151 21.47 -1.09 15.63
C PHE A 151 22.21 -1.48 14.36
N PHE A 152 23.47 -1.92 14.49
CA PHE A 152 24.31 -2.19 13.32
C PHE A 152 23.83 -3.42 12.55
N ARG A 153 23.37 -4.43 13.25
CA ARG A 153 22.72 -5.60 12.61
C ARG A 153 21.51 -5.17 11.76
N VAL A 154 20.69 -4.24 12.24
CA VAL A 154 19.54 -3.74 11.46
C VAL A 154 20.02 -2.97 10.24
N VAL A 155 21.07 -2.14 10.37
CA VAL A 155 21.68 -1.44 9.23
C VAL A 155 22.19 -2.41 8.17
N ASP A 156 22.85 -3.49 8.57
CA ASP A 156 23.31 -4.52 7.64
C ASP A 156 22.14 -5.25 6.97
N GLN A 157 21.08 -5.57 7.71
CA GLN A 157 19.88 -6.16 7.13
C GLN A 157 19.17 -5.23 6.13
N ILE A 158 19.15 -3.92 6.35
CA ILE A 158 18.63 -2.96 5.37
C ILE A 158 19.43 -3.04 4.07
N ARG A 159 20.76 -3.20 4.16
CA ARG A 159 21.62 -3.38 2.99
C ARG A 159 21.35 -4.70 2.29
N ASP A 160 21.38 -5.79 3.03
CA ASP A 160 21.41 -7.14 2.47
C ASP A 160 20.04 -7.61 2.00
N ARG A 161 18.98 -7.30 2.75
CA ARG A 161 17.60 -7.78 2.47
C ARG A 161 16.77 -6.79 1.66
N LEU A 162 17.00 -5.48 1.83
CA LEU A 162 16.26 -4.45 1.09
C LEU A 162 17.02 -3.92 -0.13
N GLY A 163 18.26 -4.36 -0.34
CA GLY A 163 19.09 -3.94 -1.48
C GLY A 163 19.38 -2.45 -1.52
N SER A 164 19.34 -1.77 -0.37
CA SER A 164 19.49 -0.33 -0.26
C SER A 164 20.89 0.04 0.23
N ASN A 165 21.27 1.32 0.12
CA ASN A 165 22.51 1.85 0.64
C ASN A 165 22.25 2.62 1.96
N PRO A 166 22.24 1.95 3.14
CA PRO A 166 22.02 2.60 4.41
C PRO A 166 23.29 3.36 4.86
N VAL A 167 23.10 4.60 5.24
CA VAL A 167 24.15 5.48 5.79
C VAL A 167 23.74 5.96 7.17
N CYS A 168 24.54 5.67 8.18
CA CYS A 168 24.25 6.04 9.55
C CYS A 168 24.36 7.59 9.71
N LEU A 169 23.26 8.21 10.07
CA LEU A 169 23.22 9.63 10.47
C LEU A 169 23.54 9.78 11.96
N GLN A 170 23.26 8.74 12.73
CA GLN A 170 23.46 8.68 14.18
C GLN A 170 24.11 7.35 14.58
N ALA A 171 24.78 7.35 15.71
CA ALA A 171 25.26 6.16 16.40
C ALA A 171 24.63 6.07 17.79
N PRO A 172 24.20 4.88 18.26
CA PRO A 172 23.62 4.73 19.60
C PRO A 172 24.68 4.88 20.70
N ILE A 173 24.31 5.49 21.81
CA ILE A 173 25.09 5.52 23.06
C ILE A 173 24.50 4.44 23.96
N GLY A 174 25.19 3.30 24.02
CA GLY A 174 24.68 2.11 24.68
C GLY A 174 23.60 1.37 23.89
N ALA A 175 23.13 0.30 24.47
CA ALA A 175 22.01 -0.52 23.96
C ALA A 175 21.29 -1.16 25.13
N GLU A 176 20.08 -1.67 24.90
CA GLU A 176 19.25 -2.32 25.90
C GLU A 176 18.98 -1.38 27.10
N GLU A 177 19.11 -1.89 28.33
CA GLU A 177 18.92 -1.11 29.55
C GLU A 177 19.88 0.09 29.67
N ASN A 178 21.04 0.01 28.96
CA ASN A 178 22.07 1.04 28.95
C ASN A 178 21.94 2.02 27.77
N PHE A 179 20.83 2.02 27.07
CA PHE A 179 20.62 3.01 26.01
C PHE A 179 20.33 4.39 26.58
N GLU A 180 21.29 5.28 26.49
CA GLU A 180 21.25 6.61 27.10
C GLU A 180 20.90 7.72 26.11
N GLY A 181 21.35 7.60 24.86
CA GLY A 181 21.20 8.67 23.86
C GLY A 181 21.77 8.28 22.51
N VAL A 182 22.06 9.27 21.68
CA VAL A 182 22.65 9.10 20.36
C VAL A 182 23.80 10.07 20.11
N VAL A 183 24.72 9.71 19.22
CA VAL A 183 25.72 10.62 18.68
C VAL A 183 25.23 11.09 17.31
N ASP A 184 25.12 12.39 17.12
CA ASP A 184 24.92 13.02 15.81
C ASP A 184 26.24 13.02 15.05
N LEU A 185 26.33 12.28 13.96
CA LEU A 185 27.54 12.12 13.17
C LEU A 185 27.83 13.32 12.24
N VAL A 186 26.87 14.20 12.04
CA VAL A 186 27.05 15.44 11.28
C VAL A 186 27.68 16.51 12.17
N LYS A 187 27.20 16.65 13.40
CA LYS A 187 27.70 17.60 14.38
C LYS A 187 28.88 17.05 15.21
N MET A 188 29.05 15.73 15.26
CA MET A 188 29.98 15.02 16.14
C MET A 188 29.76 15.39 17.62
N LYS A 189 28.51 15.32 18.05
CA LYS A 189 28.06 15.57 19.42
C LYS A 189 27.16 14.48 19.93
N ALA A 190 27.27 14.18 21.22
CA ALA A 190 26.38 13.25 21.90
C ALA A 190 25.14 13.98 22.41
N ILE A 191 23.96 13.42 22.19
CA ILE A 191 22.66 13.98 22.61
C ILE A 191 22.02 13.04 23.64
N TYR A 192 21.69 13.59 24.80
CA TYR A 192 21.04 12.90 25.90
C TYR A 192 19.71 13.58 26.23
N TRP A 193 18.65 12.79 26.35
CA TRP A 193 17.31 13.26 26.73
C TRP A 193 17.03 13.02 28.22
N ASP A 194 16.44 14.01 28.87
CA ASP A 194 16.03 13.92 30.27
C ASP A 194 14.69 13.14 30.40
N GLU A 195 14.72 12.03 31.13
CA GLU A 195 13.56 11.17 31.34
C GLU A 195 12.48 11.81 32.24
N GLU A 196 12.86 12.64 33.22
CA GLU A 196 11.91 13.32 34.13
C GLU A 196 11.02 14.29 33.37
N THR A 197 11.56 14.94 32.34
CA THR A 197 10.84 15.87 31.47
C THR A 197 10.19 15.16 30.28
N ARG A 198 10.18 13.83 30.23
CA ARG A 198 9.69 13.04 29.09
C ARG A 198 10.38 13.42 27.78
N GLY A 199 11.68 13.66 27.83
CA GLY A 199 12.49 13.99 26.66
C GLY A 199 12.30 15.40 26.11
N THR A 200 11.50 16.28 26.75
CA THR A 200 11.35 17.68 26.26
C THR A 200 12.62 18.51 26.50
N LYS A 201 13.46 18.10 27.45
CA LYS A 201 14.78 18.66 27.64
C LYS A 201 15.83 17.67 27.17
N PHE A 202 16.86 18.20 26.56
CA PHE A 202 18.02 17.44 26.12
C PHE A 202 19.29 18.22 26.38
N GLU A 203 20.43 17.52 26.35
CA GLU A 203 21.74 18.08 26.49
C GLU A 203 22.68 17.58 25.39
N GLU A 204 23.41 18.47 24.77
CA GLU A 204 24.54 18.12 23.90
C GLU A 204 25.81 18.03 24.73
N ARG A 205 26.55 16.92 24.59
CA ARG A 205 27.80 16.65 25.28
C ARG A 205 28.88 16.20 24.29
N GLU A 206 30.12 16.14 24.73
CA GLU A 206 31.22 15.49 23.98
C GLU A 206 30.92 14.00 23.86
N ILE A 207 31.40 13.37 22.79
CA ILE A 207 31.25 11.93 22.54
C ILE A 207 31.98 11.16 23.64
N PRO A 208 31.37 10.12 24.25
CA PRO A 208 32.07 9.27 25.20
C PRO A 208 33.35 8.66 24.64
N ASP A 209 34.43 8.64 25.41
CA ASP A 209 35.76 8.21 24.96
C ASP A 209 35.76 6.81 24.28
N ASN A 210 34.93 5.89 24.76
CA ASN A 210 34.79 4.55 24.23
C ASN A 210 34.05 4.49 22.86
N LEU A 211 33.45 5.56 22.42
CA LEU A 211 32.71 5.64 21.15
C LEU A 211 33.41 6.53 20.10
N VAL A 212 34.43 7.31 20.48
CA VAL A 212 35.10 8.27 19.59
C VAL A 212 35.57 7.59 18.32
N ASP A 213 36.36 6.53 18.41
CA ASP A 213 36.95 5.85 17.26
C ASP A 213 35.83 5.31 16.33
N ARG A 214 34.81 4.70 16.93
CA ARG A 214 33.67 4.16 16.16
C ARG A 214 32.85 5.26 15.46
N CYS A 215 32.61 6.36 16.15
CA CYS A 215 31.91 7.51 15.57
C CYS A 215 32.73 8.15 14.44
N GLN A 216 34.05 8.14 14.56
CA GLN A 216 34.94 8.62 13.51
C GLN A 216 34.89 7.76 12.26
N GLU A 217 34.95 6.42 12.39
CA GLU A 217 34.75 5.50 11.26
C GLU A 217 33.40 5.70 10.57
N LEU A 218 32.33 5.91 11.35
CA LEU A 218 30.99 6.13 10.80
C LEU A 218 30.87 7.50 10.14
N ARG A 219 31.53 8.52 10.69
CA ARG A 219 31.65 9.86 10.10
C ARG A 219 32.37 9.81 8.76
N GLU A 220 33.50 9.10 8.65
CA GLU A 220 34.23 8.93 7.40
C GLU A 220 33.32 8.31 6.31
N LYS A 221 32.56 7.25 6.63
CA LYS A 221 31.58 6.64 5.71
C LYS A 221 30.46 7.60 5.31
N LEU A 222 30.01 8.44 6.25
CA LEU A 222 28.98 9.45 5.98
C LEU A 222 29.50 10.51 5.01
N VAL A 223 30.74 10.99 5.21
CA VAL A 223 31.40 11.99 4.36
C VAL A 223 31.68 11.41 2.97
N GLU A 224 32.21 10.18 2.90
CA GLU A 224 32.43 9.46 1.64
C GLU A 224 31.14 9.34 0.83
N ALA A 225 30.05 8.87 1.47
CA ALA A 225 28.75 8.78 0.82
C ALA A 225 28.22 10.14 0.35
N ALA A 226 28.41 11.22 1.15
CA ALA A 226 27.99 12.56 0.78
C ALA A 226 28.81 13.13 -0.39
N ALA A 227 30.10 12.81 -0.47
CA ALA A 227 30.99 13.26 -1.55
C ALA A 227 30.54 12.73 -2.93
N GLU A 228 29.84 11.58 -2.98
CA GLU A 228 29.28 11.04 -4.23
C GLU A 228 28.15 11.89 -4.85
N ALA A 229 27.70 12.95 -4.18
CA ALA A 229 26.63 13.80 -4.68
C ALA A 229 27.01 14.56 -5.97
N ASN A 230 28.25 15.04 -6.04
CA ASN A 230 28.80 15.73 -7.21
C ASN A 230 30.32 15.74 -7.21
N ASP A 231 30.91 16.07 -8.37
CA ASP A 231 32.36 16.07 -8.59
C ASP A 231 33.11 17.10 -7.68
N GLU A 232 32.51 18.25 -7.40
CA GLU A 232 33.11 19.31 -6.57
C GLU A 232 33.30 18.83 -5.11
N LEU A 233 32.29 18.17 -4.54
CA LEU A 233 32.38 17.60 -3.19
C LEU A 233 33.34 16.41 -3.15
N MET A 234 33.40 15.62 -4.22
CA MET A 234 34.35 14.52 -4.33
C MET A 234 35.81 15.03 -4.37
N GLU A 235 36.10 16.08 -5.17
CA GLU A 235 37.44 16.70 -5.22
C GLU A 235 37.81 17.25 -3.83
N LYS A 236 36.90 17.97 -3.19
CA LYS A 236 37.13 18.51 -1.86
C LYS A 236 37.39 17.43 -0.82
N TYR A 237 36.63 16.36 -0.83
CA TYR A 237 36.84 15.21 0.06
C TYR A 237 38.22 14.56 -0.16
N LEU A 238 38.66 14.42 -1.41
CA LEU A 238 39.98 13.85 -1.73
C LEU A 238 41.14 14.77 -1.30
N GLU A 239 40.93 16.09 -1.28
CA GLU A 239 41.92 17.07 -0.88
C GLU A 239 41.97 17.31 0.63
N GLU A 240 40.81 17.48 1.27
CA GLU A 240 40.69 17.93 2.68
C GLU A 240 40.33 16.77 3.64
N GLY A 241 39.78 15.67 3.14
CA GLY A 241 39.37 14.51 3.92
C GLY A 241 38.08 14.68 4.72
N ASP A 242 37.42 15.84 4.66
CA ASP A 242 36.14 16.10 5.34
C ASP A 242 35.32 17.17 4.58
N LEU A 243 34.02 17.25 4.91
CA LEU A 243 33.07 18.23 4.39
C LEU A 243 32.46 19.02 5.56
N SER A 244 32.12 20.28 5.34
CA SER A 244 31.41 21.08 6.33
C SER A 244 30.01 20.52 6.62
N SER A 245 29.42 20.83 7.76
CA SER A 245 28.08 20.37 8.13
C SER A 245 27.00 20.79 7.14
N ASP A 246 27.12 21.98 6.53
CA ASP A 246 26.15 22.48 5.56
C ASP A 246 26.27 21.74 4.22
N GLU A 247 27.50 21.47 3.76
CA GLU A 247 27.77 20.67 2.57
C GLU A 247 27.27 19.24 2.75
N LEU A 248 27.53 18.62 3.92
CA LEU A 248 27.02 17.30 4.26
C LEU A 248 25.49 17.26 4.22
N LYS A 249 24.83 18.22 4.87
CA LYS A 249 23.37 18.28 4.88
C LYS A 249 22.80 18.39 3.47
N SER A 250 23.36 19.29 2.66
CA SER A 250 22.92 19.50 1.28
C SER A 250 23.13 18.26 0.41
N ALA A 251 24.31 17.63 0.49
CA ALA A 251 24.66 16.45 -0.27
C ALA A 251 23.80 15.23 0.12
N LEU A 252 23.68 14.94 1.41
CA LEU A 252 22.88 13.85 1.93
C LEU A 252 21.39 14.02 1.57
N ARG A 253 20.86 15.24 1.65
CA ARG A 253 19.51 15.57 1.19
C ARG A 253 19.33 15.23 -0.28
N GLN A 254 20.23 15.70 -1.15
CA GLN A 254 20.18 15.46 -2.58
C GLN A 254 20.17 13.95 -2.89
N LEU A 255 21.04 13.18 -2.25
CA LEU A 255 21.15 11.74 -2.46
C LEU A 255 19.94 10.97 -1.90
N THR A 256 19.39 11.41 -0.76
CA THR A 256 18.16 10.83 -0.19
C THR A 256 16.97 11.05 -1.11
N ILE A 257 16.77 12.26 -1.62
CA ILE A 257 15.69 12.59 -2.57
C ILE A 257 15.85 11.81 -3.87
N ALA A 258 17.07 11.58 -4.33
CA ALA A 258 17.37 10.78 -5.50
C ALA A 258 17.29 9.26 -5.26
N ASN A 259 16.92 8.80 -4.07
CA ASN A 259 16.89 7.39 -3.66
C ASN A 259 18.23 6.64 -3.84
N LYS A 260 19.37 7.35 -3.78
CA LYS A 260 20.71 6.75 -3.89
C LYS A 260 21.24 6.23 -2.57
N LEU A 261 20.77 6.79 -1.47
CA LEU A 261 21.08 6.32 -0.13
C LEU A 261 19.86 6.45 0.78
N VAL A 262 19.93 5.80 1.94
CA VAL A 262 18.90 5.84 2.98
C VAL A 262 19.56 6.20 4.31
N LEU A 263 19.18 7.32 4.88
CA LEU A 263 19.72 7.78 6.16
C LEU A 263 19.12 7.00 7.32
N VAL A 264 19.94 6.56 8.25
CA VAL A 264 19.52 5.75 9.40
C VAL A 264 19.75 6.50 10.70
N THR A 265 18.66 6.67 11.45
CA THR A 265 18.61 7.23 12.81
C THR A 265 18.21 6.15 13.80
N CYS A 266 18.37 6.37 15.10
CA CYS A 266 17.97 5.42 16.12
C CYS A 266 17.37 6.09 17.37
N GLY A 267 16.66 5.29 18.17
CA GLY A 267 16.06 5.76 19.40
C GLY A 267 15.17 4.74 20.10
N THR A 268 14.45 5.20 21.08
CA THR A 268 13.37 4.47 21.73
C THR A 268 12.20 5.42 21.98
N ALA A 269 11.17 5.30 21.14
CA ALA A 269 9.98 6.13 21.24
C ALA A 269 9.29 5.95 22.61
N PHE A 270 9.25 4.72 23.14
CA PHE A 270 8.66 4.43 24.44
C PHE A 270 9.36 5.15 25.59
N LYS A 271 10.69 5.25 25.55
CA LYS A 271 11.50 5.97 26.54
C LYS A 271 11.73 7.45 26.19
N ASN A 272 11.04 7.96 25.15
CA ASN A 272 11.09 9.37 24.74
C ASN A 272 12.49 9.86 24.30
N LYS A 273 13.29 9.00 23.67
CA LYS A 273 14.66 9.32 23.22
C LYS A 273 14.77 9.15 21.70
N GLY A 274 15.30 10.15 21.00
CA GLY A 274 15.63 10.09 19.58
C GLY A 274 14.54 10.57 18.61
N VAL A 275 13.27 10.67 19.00
CA VAL A 275 12.16 11.05 18.11
C VAL A 275 12.27 12.51 17.63
N GLN A 276 12.68 13.42 18.50
CA GLN A 276 12.88 14.82 18.11
C GLN A 276 14.06 14.98 17.13
N ALA A 277 15.15 14.25 17.34
CA ALA A 277 16.27 14.23 16.40
C ALA A 277 15.87 13.64 15.05
N MET A 278 14.96 12.65 15.03
CA MET A 278 14.35 12.15 13.80
C MET A 278 13.51 13.24 13.10
N LEU A 279 12.75 14.05 13.84
CA LEU A 279 11.98 15.16 13.26
C LEU A 279 12.89 16.24 12.66
N ASP A 280 14.02 16.56 13.30
CA ASP A 280 15.02 17.46 12.74
C ASP A 280 15.61 16.87 11.45
N ALA A 281 15.90 15.57 11.43
CA ALA A 281 16.34 14.87 10.22
C ALA A 281 15.28 14.87 9.10
N VAL A 282 13.99 14.81 9.42
CA VAL A 282 12.91 14.98 8.43
C VAL A 282 12.97 16.37 7.80
N ILE A 283 13.19 17.43 8.57
CA ILE A 283 13.34 18.78 8.03
C ILE A 283 14.57 18.88 7.13
N ASP A 284 15.70 18.37 7.60
CA ASP A 284 16.98 18.52 6.92
C ASP A 284 17.08 17.69 5.64
N TYR A 285 16.54 16.46 5.61
CA TYR A 285 16.84 15.49 4.56
C TYR A 285 15.65 15.04 3.72
N MET A 286 14.41 15.20 4.18
CA MET A 286 13.24 14.79 3.40
C MET A 286 12.77 15.90 2.45
N PRO A 287 12.25 15.56 1.26
CA PRO A 287 11.84 16.54 0.26
C PRO A 287 10.65 17.39 0.69
N ASN A 288 10.57 18.57 0.15
CA ASN A 288 9.36 19.36 0.08
C ASN A 288 8.62 19.09 -1.26
N PRO A 289 7.37 19.53 -1.42
CA PRO A 289 6.60 19.26 -2.63
C PRO A 289 7.17 19.80 -3.95
N MET A 290 8.14 20.73 -3.92
CA MET A 290 8.79 21.26 -5.12
C MET A 290 10.01 20.45 -5.55
N GLU A 291 10.57 19.62 -4.66
CA GLU A 291 11.76 18.81 -4.91
C GLU A 291 11.44 17.42 -5.43
N VAL A 292 10.17 16.99 -5.31
CA VAL A 292 9.70 15.75 -5.93
C VAL A 292 9.27 16.01 -7.37
N PRO A 293 9.34 15.00 -8.26
CA PRO A 293 8.85 15.15 -9.63
C PRO A 293 7.43 15.70 -9.69
N ALA A 294 7.18 16.64 -10.62
CA ALA A 294 5.84 17.14 -10.84
C ALA A 294 4.90 15.99 -11.21
N ILE A 295 3.66 16.02 -10.69
CA ILE A 295 2.72 14.98 -11.01
C ILE A 295 2.32 15.06 -12.48
N ARG A 296 2.36 13.91 -13.15
CA ARG A 296 1.97 13.75 -14.54
C ARG A 296 0.53 13.33 -14.66
N GLY A 297 -0.11 13.76 -15.73
CA GLY A 297 -1.46 13.34 -16.07
C GLY A 297 -1.74 13.44 -17.55
N LEU A 298 -2.85 12.83 -17.99
CA LEU A 298 -3.35 12.89 -19.35
C LEU A 298 -4.38 14.02 -19.49
N LEU A 299 -4.27 14.80 -20.54
CA LEU A 299 -5.28 15.80 -20.88
C LEU A 299 -6.58 15.15 -21.39
N ASP A 300 -7.58 15.98 -21.67
CA ASP A 300 -8.93 15.55 -22.10
C ASP A 300 -8.93 14.73 -23.43
N ASP A 301 -7.83 14.71 -24.15
CA ASP A 301 -7.66 13.91 -25.37
C ASP A 301 -7.18 12.46 -25.11
N ASP A 302 -6.96 12.09 -23.83
CA ASP A 302 -6.44 10.80 -23.35
C ASP A 302 -5.10 10.37 -24.01
N LYS A 303 -4.34 11.33 -24.55
CA LYS A 303 -3.09 11.06 -25.28
C LYS A 303 -1.96 12.00 -24.91
N THR A 304 -2.27 13.26 -24.65
CA THR A 304 -1.27 14.28 -24.33
C THR A 304 -0.96 14.26 -22.85
N GLU A 305 0.29 14.00 -22.51
CA GLU A 305 0.77 14.08 -21.14
C GLU A 305 1.12 15.53 -20.79
N GLU A 306 0.77 15.94 -19.59
CA GLU A 306 1.11 17.25 -19.02
C GLU A 306 1.51 17.11 -17.56
N ASP A 307 2.59 17.79 -17.18
CA ASP A 307 3.05 17.86 -15.79
C ASP A 307 2.37 19.02 -15.06
N ARG A 308 1.96 18.78 -13.81
CA ARG A 308 1.42 19.79 -12.90
C ARG A 308 2.45 20.11 -11.82
N PRO A 309 3.15 21.27 -11.92
CA PRO A 309 4.13 21.66 -10.91
C PRO A 309 3.43 22.03 -9.59
N ALA A 310 4.12 21.79 -8.48
CA ALA A 310 3.67 22.21 -7.15
C ALA A 310 3.72 23.73 -7.01
N SER A 311 2.71 24.42 -7.51
CA SER A 311 2.58 25.88 -7.51
C SER A 311 1.13 26.31 -7.30
N ASP A 312 0.92 27.36 -6.51
CA ASP A 312 -0.40 27.98 -6.30
C ASP A 312 -0.96 28.64 -7.58
N ASP A 313 -0.07 29.06 -8.50
CA ASP A 313 -0.44 29.74 -9.75
C ASP A 313 -0.80 28.77 -10.88
N ALA A 314 -0.52 27.48 -10.71
CA ALA A 314 -0.86 26.45 -11.67
C ALA A 314 -2.37 26.10 -11.60
N PRO A 315 -2.96 25.53 -12.67
CA PRO A 315 -4.34 25.04 -12.62
C PRO A 315 -4.52 23.99 -11.52
N PHE A 316 -5.67 24.04 -10.83
CA PHE A 316 -5.94 23.11 -9.74
C PHE A 316 -5.96 21.66 -10.22
N ALA A 317 -5.22 20.82 -9.53
CA ALA A 317 -5.25 19.37 -9.67
C ALA A 317 -4.98 18.70 -8.33
N ALA A 318 -5.81 17.72 -7.98
CA ALA A 318 -5.74 16.97 -6.73
C ALA A 318 -6.14 15.51 -6.96
N LEU A 319 -5.69 14.63 -6.09
CA LEU A 319 -6.01 13.21 -6.09
C LEU A 319 -6.77 12.86 -4.81
N GLY A 320 -7.98 12.28 -4.97
CA GLY A 320 -8.73 11.68 -3.88
C GLY A 320 -8.16 10.32 -3.52
N PHE A 321 -7.49 10.20 -2.38
CA PHE A 321 -6.76 8.98 -2.03
C PHE A 321 -7.44 8.13 -0.96
N LYS A 322 -8.38 8.69 -0.21
CA LYS A 322 -9.12 7.95 0.82
C LYS A 322 -10.54 8.49 0.96
N ILE A 323 -11.48 7.58 1.12
CA ILE A 323 -12.87 7.89 1.44
C ILE A 323 -13.18 7.32 2.82
N MET A 324 -13.91 8.05 3.62
CA MET A 324 -14.38 7.65 4.93
C MET A 324 -15.85 8.07 5.10
N THR A 325 -16.65 7.21 5.69
CA THR A 325 -18.04 7.56 6.07
C THR A 325 -18.05 8.05 7.50
N ASP A 326 -18.46 9.28 7.69
CA ASP A 326 -18.61 9.89 9.01
C ASP A 326 -20.10 9.99 9.38
N PRO A 327 -20.48 9.59 10.61
CA PRO A 327 -21.89 9.57 11.01
C PRO A 327 -22.54 10.96 11.06
N PHE A 328 -21.76 12.05 11.19
CA PHE A 328 -22.27 13.40 11.36
C PHE A 328 -22.22 14.23 10.08
N VAL A 329 -21.19 14.06 9.24
CA VAL A 329 -20.98 14.87 8.04
C VAL A 329 -21.17 14.09 6.75
N GLY A 330 -21.37 12.78 6.84
CA GLY A 330 -21.51 11.89 5.69
C GLY A 330 -20.15 11.50 5.08
N GLN A 331 -20.06 11.50 3.77
CA GLN A 331 -18.83 11.12 3.07
C GLN A 331 -17.76 12.19 3.21
N LEU A 332 -16.60 11.80 3.70
CA LEU A 332 -15.36 12.56 3.73
C LEU A 332 -14.42 12.02 2.64
N VAL A 333 -13.95 12.89 1.77
CA VAL A 333 -12.96 12.56 0.73
C VAL A 333 -11.64 13.22 1.10
N PHE A 334 -10.65 12.42 1.47
CA PHE A 334 -9.28 12.88 1.67
C PHE A 334 -8.59 13.06 0.33
N PHE A 335 -7.99 14.19 0.13
CA PHE A 335 -7.32 14.52 -1.12
C PHE A 335 -6.01 15.26 -0.89
N ARG A 336 -5.06 15.03 -1.79
CA ARG A 336 -3.82 15.78 -1.90
C ARG A 336 -3.93 16.76 -3.03
N VAL A 337 -3.61 18.04 -2.75
CA VAL A 337 -3.48 19.07 -3.77
C VAL A 337 -2.05 19.04 -4.33
N TYR A 338 -1.93 18.79 -5.62
CA TYR A 338 -0.64 18.81 -6.32
C TYR A 338 -0.35 20.19 -6.91
N SER A 339 -1.36 20.86 -7.41
CA SER A 339 -1.22 22.21 -8.01
C SER A 339 -2.45 23.07 -7.78
N GLY A 340 -2.25 24.38 -7.83
CA GLY A 340 -3.31 25.36 -7.73
C GLY A 340 -3.87 25.58 -6.34
N VAL A 341 -4.99 26.29 -6.29
CA VAL A 341 -5.73 26.66 -5.07
C VAL A 341 -7.21 26.36 -5.28
N ILE A 342 -7.85 25.80 -4.27
CA ILE A 342 -9.31 25.58 -4.25
C ILE A 342 -9.92 26.10 -2.96
N LYS A 343 -11.10 26.67 -3.04
CA LYS A 343 -11.85 27.23 -1.91
C LYS A 343 -13.09 26.41 -1.58
N SER A 344 -13.50 26.48 -0.35
CA SER A 344 -14.82 25.97 0.07
C SER A 344 -15.91 26.60 -0.78
N GLY A 345 -16.78 25.78 -1.35
CA GLY A 345 -17.85 26.20 -2.26
C GLY A 345 -17.51 26.22 -3.74
N ASP A 346 -16.24 26.06 -4.11
CA ASP A 346 -15.82 25.98 -5.52
C ASP A 346 -16.26 24.66 -6.18
N SER A 347 -16.27 24.69 -7.52
CA SER A 347 -16.58 23.52 -8.32
C SER A 347 -15.31 22.88 -8.85
N VAL A 348 -15.27 21.56 -8.81
CA VAL A 348 -14.21 20.70 -9.36
C VAL A 348 -14.79 19.78 -10.42
N TYR A 349 -13.96 19.30 -11.30
CA TYR A 349 -14.32 18.31 -12.31
C TYR A 349 -13.61 16.98 -12.00
N ASN A 350 -14.37 15.90 -12.08
CA ASN A 350 -13.86 14.53 -12.04
C ASN A 350 -13.81 13.98 -13.46
N PRO A 351 -12.65 13.92 -14.12
CA PRO A 351 -12.53 13.48 -15.50
C PRO A 351 -12.88 12.00 -15.67
N ILE A 352 -12.60 11.16 -14.67
CA ILE A 352 -12.85 9.72 -14.71
C ILE A 352 -14.36 9.42 -14.75
N LYS A 353 -15.17 10.20 -14.02
CA LYS A 353 -16.63 10.05 -13.97
C LYS A 353 -17.35 10.97 -14.96
N GLY A 354 -16.63 11.90 -15.61
CA GLY A 354 -17.21 12.92 -16.49
C GLY A 354 -18.17 13.87 -15.75
N LYS A 355 -17.96 14.15 -14.46
CA LYS A 355 -18.89 14.90 -13.63
C LYS A 355 -18.24 16.09 -12.96
N LYS A 356 -19.03 17.18 -12.91
CA LYS A 356 -18.71 18.38 -12.13
C LYS A 356 -19.36 18.26 -10.76
N GLU A 357 -18.58 18.47 -9.71
CA GLU A 357 -19.03 18.45 -8.32
C GLU A 357 -18.67 19.74 -7.59
N ARG A 358 -19.34 20.02 -6.49
CA ARG A 358 -19.06 21.18 -5.67
C ARG A 358 -18.49 20.73 -4.32
N ILE A 359 -17.34 21.28 -3.95
CA ILE A 359 -16.78 21.11 -2.62
C ILE A 359 -17.64 21.90 -1.64
N GLY A 360 -18.23 21.22 -0.66
CA GLY A 360 -19.04 21.87 0.38
C GLY A 360 -18.14 22.57 1.39
N ARG A 361 -17.51 21.80 2.26
CA ARG A 361 -16.53 22.28 3.26
C ARG A 361 -15.21 21.59 3.05
N ILE A 362 -14.13 22.27 3.40
CA ILE A 362 -12.77 21.72 3.42
C ILE A 362 -12.34 21.64 4.89
N LEU A 363 -11.81 20.51 5.29
CA LEU A 363 -11.43 20.22 6.66
C LEU A 363 -9.94 19.85 6.72
N GLN A 364 -9.21 20.44 7.64
CA GLN A 364 -7.92 19.94 8.09
C GLN A 364 -8.17 18.91 9.19
N MET A 365 -7.53 17.76 9.05
CA MET A 365 -7.69 16.68 10.01
C MET A 365 -6.51 16.67 10.98
N HIS A 366 -6.81 16.44 12.25
CA HIS A 366 -5.85 16.21 13.33
C HIS A 366 -6.29 14.95 14.06
N ALA A 367 -6.04 13.79 13.43
CA ALA A 367 -6.62 12.50 13.84
C ALA A 367 -8.15 12.57 14.01
N ASN A 368 -8.65 12.69 15.24
CA ASN A 368 -10.09 12.75 15.54
C ASN A 368 -10.70 14.17 15.51
N SER A 369 -9.89 15.22 15.55
CA SER A 369 -10.37 16.59 15.53
C SER A 369 -10.35 17.17 14.12
N ARG A 370 -11.20 18.17 13.87
CA ARG A 370 -11.40 18.79 12.55
C ARG A 370 -11.36 20.30 12.70
N GLU A 371 -10.66 20.93 11.79
CA GLU A 371 -10.67 22.38 11.64
C GLU A 371 -11.18 22.74 10.23
N GLU A 372 -12.12 23.68 10.13
CA GLU A 372 -12.65 24.10 8.84
C GLU A 372 -11.70 25.11 8.17
N LEU A 373 -11.28 24.77 6.95
CA LEU A 373 -10.42 25.63 6.13
C LEU A 373 -11.25 26.36 5.05
N LYS A 374 -10.91 27.62 4.80
CA LYS A 374 -11.52 28.40 3.72
C LYS A 374 -10.97 28.01 2.34
N GLU A 375 -9.70 27.67 2.27
CA GLU A 375 -8.99 27.30 1.04
C GLU A 375 -7.87 26.32 1.35
N VAL A 376 -7.49 25.52 0.36
CA VAL A 376 -6.28 24.67 0.36
C VAL A 376 -5.50 24.91 -0.92
N ARG A 377 -4.21 24.62 -0.86
CA ARG A 377 -3.21 25.03 -1.85
C ARG A 377 -2.32 23.86 -2.24
N ALA A 378 -1.50 24.05 -3.28
CA ALA A 378 -0.49 23.08 -3.69
C ALA A 378 0.31 22.57 -2.47
N GLY A 379 0.49 21.25 -2.36
CA GLY A 379 1.17 20.58 -1.24
C GLY A 379 0.30 20.27 -0.03
N ASP A 380 -0.94 20.79 0.06
CA ASP A 380 -1.84 20.48 1.17
C ASP A 380 -2.46 19.08 1.06
N ILE A 381 -2.68 18.49 2.23
CA ILE A 381 -3.51 17.29 2.42
C ILE A 381 -4.70 17.72 3.27
N ALA A 382 -5.91 17.48 2.78
CA ALA A 382 -7.15 17.88 3.45
C ALA A 382 -8.29 16.89 3.18
N ALA A 383 -9.41 17.07 3.86
CA ALA A 383 -10.65 16.34 3.60
C ALA A 383 -11.74 17.27 3.08
N ALA A 384 -12.54 16.81 2.13
CA ALA A 384 -13.68 17.53 1.59
C ALA A 384 -14.98 16.85 1.96
N VAL A 385 -16.00 17.67 2.27
CA VAL A 385 -17.38 17.26 2.45
C VAL A 385 -18.20 17.74 1.25
N GLY A 386 -19.17 16.95 0.81
CA GLY A 386 -20.10 17.33 -0.25
C GLY A 386 -19.81 16.75 -1.62
N LEU A 387 -18.69 16.05 -1.78
CA LEU A 387 -18.37 15.25 -2.96
C LEU A 387 -19.09 13.91 -2.84
N LYS A 388 -19.91 13.55 -3.85
CA LYS A 388 -20.83 12.40 -3.76
C LYS A 388 -20.46 11.24 -4.67
N THR A 389 -19.80 11.51 -5.80
CA THR A 389 -19.53 10.50 -6.82
C THR A 389 -18.07 10.07 -6.90
N ILE A 390 -17.23 10.68 -6.08
CA ILE A 390 -15.81 10.41 -6.01
C ILE A 390 -15.55 9.02 -5.43
N THR A 391 -14.64 8.31 -6.06
CA THR A 391 -14.06 7.06 -5.55
C THR A 391 -12.56 7.24 -5.30
N THR A 392 -11.98 6.36 -4.48
CA THR A 392 -10.53 6.38 -4.20
C THR A 392 -9.74 6.24 -5.51
N GLY A 393 -8.76 7.11 -5.71
CA GLY A 393 -7.96 7.18 -6.94
C GLY A 393 -8.52 8.15 -8.00
N ASP A 394 -9.68 8.77 -7.77
CA ASP A 394 -10.23 9.74 -8.71
C ASP A 394 -9.48 11.08 -8.65
N THR A 395 -9.34 11.71 -9.80
CA THR A 395 -8.77 13.04 -9.95
C THR A 395 -9.84 14.11 -9.75
N LEU A 396 -9.46 15.19 -9.08
CA LEU A 396 -10.20 16.44 -8.97
C LEU A 396 -9.40 17.54 -9.66
N CYS A 397 -9.95 18.17 -10.68
CA CYS A 397 -9.24 19.22 -11.42
C CYS A 397 -10.10 20.45 -11.69
N ASP A 398 -9.46 21.50 -12.18
CA ASP A 398 -10.12 22.70 -12.68
C ASP A 398 -10.99 22.32 -13.90
N PRO A 399 -12.30 22.66 -13.88
CA PRO A 399 -13.18 22.38 -15.01
C PRO A 399 -12.76 23.01 -16.35
N SER A 400 -11.91 24.04 -16.32
CA SER A 400 -11.41 24.74 -17.51
C SER A 400 -10.04 24.19 -18.02
N LYS A 401 -9.38 23.36 -17.22
CA LYS A 401 -8.06 22.77 -17.48
C LYS A 401 -8.05 21.32 -17.05
N ILE A 402 -8.81 20.51 -17.79
CA ILE A 402 -9.03 19.10 -17.47
C ILE A 402 -7.71 18.31 -17.57
N ILE A 403 -7.44 17.53 -16.55
CA ILE A 403 -6.34 16.57 -16.50
C ILE A 403 -6.79 15.36 -15.70
N THR A 404 -6.40 14.17 -16.15
CA THR A 404 -6.55 12.91 -15.39
C THR A 404 -5.18 12.52 -14.88
N LEU A 405 -4.98 12.60 -13.57
CA LEU A 405 -3.75 12.14 -12.94
C LEU A 405 -3.66 10.61 -13.02
N GLU A 406 -2.45 10.09 -12.94
CA GLU A 406 -2.19 8.65 -12.98
C GLU A 406 -3.10 7.91 -11.97
N ARG A 407 -3.76 6.86 -12.45
CA ARG A 407 -4.68 6.06 -11.66
C ARG A 407 -3.94 5.18 -10.67
N MET A 408 -4.56 4.96 -9.50
CA MET A 408 -4.13 3.93 -8.57
C MET A 408 -4.59 2.55 -9.08
N GLU A 409 -3.69 1.60 -9.12
CA GLU A 409 -4.01 0.19 -9.34
C GLU A 409 -4.29 -0.47 -7.99
N PHE A 410 -5.38 -1.21 -7.92
CA PHE A 410 -5.76 -1.89 -6.69
C PHE A 410 -5.66 -3.40 -6.88
N PRO A 411 -5.06 -4.12 -5.90
CA PRO A 411 -4.96 -5.57 -5.98
C PRO A 411 -6.34 -6.23 -5.94
N GLU A 412 -6.49 -7.33 -6.66
CA GLU A 412 -7.70 -8.13 -6.61
C GLU A 412 -7.81 -8.86 -5.27
N PRO A 413 -9.03 -8.94 -4.68
CA PRO A 413 -9.23 -9.67 -3.43
C PRO A 413 -8.94 -11.16 -3.60
N VAL A 414 -8.39 -11.78 -2.55
CA VAL A 414 -7.90 -13.18 -2.59
C VAL A 414 -8.80 -14.16 -1.85
N ILE A 415 -9.60 -13.70 -0.89
CA ILE A 415 -10.55 -14.56 -0.15
C ILE A 415 -11.97 -14.04 -0.28
N SER A 416 -12.93 -14.94 -0.16
CA SER A 416 -14.37 -14.62 -0.19
C SER A 416 -15.12 -15.35 0.91
N GLN A 417 -16.13 -14.67 1.47
CA GLN A 417 -17.06 -15.22 2.47
C GLN A 417 -18.50 -14.94 2.05
N ALA A 418 -19.41 -15.86 2.37
CA ALA A 418 -20.83 -15.60 2.25
C ALA A 418 -21.32 -14.90 3.52
N VAL A 419 -22.12 -13.85 3.35
CA VAL A 419 -22.70 -13.07 4.44
C VAL A 419 -24.22 -13.09 4.31
N GLU A 420 -24.90 -13.54 5.35
CA GLU A 420 -26.36 -13.61 5.40
C GLU A 420 -26.89 -12.79 6.57
N PRO A 421 -27.84 -11.89 6.37
CA PRO A 421 -28.45 -11.13 7.45
C PRO A 421 -29.20 -12.06 8.40
N LYS A 422 -29.11 -11.83 9.71
CA LYS A 422 -29.82 -12.65 10.71
C LYS A 422 -31.33 -12.42 10.68
N THR A 423 -31.77 -11.22 10.30
CA THR A 423 -33.18 -10.86 10.24
C THR A 423 -33.54 -10.21 8.91
N LYS A 424 -34.83 -10.25 8.55
CA LYS A 424 -35.32 -9.54 7.34
C LYS A 424 -35.10 -8.04 7.39
N SER A 425 -35.15 -7.42 8.57
CA SER A 425 -34.89 -5.99 8.74
C SER A 425 -33.42 -5.65 8.50
N ASP A 426 -32.51 -6.61 8.67
CA ASP A 426 -31.09 -6.40 8.45
C ASP A 426 -30.70 -6.52 6.95
N GLN A 427 -31.58 -7.09 6.12
CA GLN A 427 -31.28 -7.30 4.70
C GLN A 427 -31.10 -5.97 3.92
N GLU A 428 -32.00 -5.00 4.15
CA GLU A 428 -31.86 -3.68 3.52
C GLU A 428 -30.67 -2.90 4.08
N LYS A 429 -30.46 -2.98 5.40
CA LYS A 429 -29.32 -2.34 6.07
C LYS A 429 -27.99 -2.97 5.64
N LEU A 430 -27.93 -4.29 5.42
CA LEU A 430 -26.75 -5.01 4.95
C LEU A 430 -26.28 -4.44 3.61
N GLY A 431 -27.18 -4.30 2.64
CA GLY A 431 -26.83 -3.73 1.33
C GLY A 431 -26.28 -2.30 1.42
N VAL A 432 -26.87 -1.46 2.28
CA VAL A 432 -26.40 -0.09 2.51
C VAL A 432 -25.02 -0.08 3.19
N ALA A 433 -24.83 -0.89 4.24
CA ALA A 433 -23.56 -1.00 4.96
C ALA A 433 -22.45 -1.48 4.05
N LEU A 434 -22.67 -2.58 3.34
CA LEU A 434 -21.69 -3.15 2.41
C LEU A 434 -21.35 -2.18 1.27
N GLY A 435 -22.36 -1.47 0.73
CA GLY A 435 -22.14 -0.46 -0.31
C GLY A 435 -21.26 0.70 0.16
N LYS A 436 -21.44 1.17 1.40
CA LYS A 436 -20.57 2.21 1.98
C LYS A 436 -19.15 1.71 2.24
N LEU A 437 -19.01 0.52 2.81
CA LEU A 437 -17.70 -0.08 3.07
C LEU A 437 -16.93 -0.33 1.78
N ALA A 438 -17.62 -0.77 0.71
CA ALA A 438 -17.00 -0.93 -0.62
C ALA A 438 -16.61 0.40 -1.29
N GLN A 439 -17.25 1.52 -0.94
CA GLN A 439 -16.81 2.85 -1.38
C GLN A 439 -15.55 3.31 -0.66
N GLU A 440 -15.39 2.94 0.61
CA GLU A 440 -14.21 3.29 1.41
C GLU A 440 -12.98 2.48 1.01
N ASP A 441 -13.18 1.20 0.72
CA ASP A 441 -12.11 0.25 0.43
C ASP A 441 -12.28 -0.39 -0.96
N PRO A 442 -11.47 0.02 -1.94
CA PRO A 442 -11.53 -0.54 -3.30
C PRO A 442 -11.07 -2.00 -3.39
N SER A 443 -10.36 -2.55 -2.40
CA SER A 443 -10.01 -3.98 -2.34
C SER A 443 -11.13 -4.85 -1.76
N PHE A 444 -12.15 -4.23 -1.18
CA PHE A 444 -13.34 -4.89 -0.69
C PHE A 444 -14.42 -4.92 -1.77
N ARG A 445 -14.83 -6.10 -2.18
CA ARG A 445 -15.86 -6.28 -3.20
C ARG A 445 -17.08 -7.00 -2.65
N VAL A 446 -18.24 -6.63 -3.17
CA VAL A 446 -19.53 -7.23 -2.84
C VAL A 446 -20.20 -7.67 -4.12
N ARG A 447 -20.62 -8.92 -4.18
CA ARG A 447 -21.43 -9.46 -5.27
C ARG A 447 -22.57 -10.30 -4.72
N THR A 448 -23.64 -10.40 -5.46
CA THR A 448 -24.70 -11.39 -5.21
C THR A 448 -24.46 -12.58 -6.13
N ASP A 449 -24.41 -13.76 -5.55
CA ASP A 449 -24.34 -15.00 -6.31
C ASP A 449 -25.73 -15.27 -6.93
N GLU A 450 -25.80 -15.34 -8.24
CA GLU A 450 -27.07 -15.51 -8.98
C GLU A 450 -27.73 -16.88 -8.75
N GLU A 451 -26.94 -17.91 -8.50
CA GLU A 451 -27.44 -19.27 -8.28
C GLU A 451 -27.94 -19.47 -6.85
N SER A 452 -27.15 -19.05 -5.86
CA SER A 452 -27.50 -19.23 -4.44
C SER A 452 -28.30 -18.07 -3.84
N GLY A 453 -28.29 -16.91 -4.49
CA GLY A 453 -28.85 -15.67 -3.96
C GLY A 453 -28.07 -15.10 -2.76
N GLN A 454 -26.92 -15.68 -2.43
CA GLN A 454 -26.10 -15.26 -1.31
C GLN A 454 -25.33 -13.96 -1.62
N THR A 455 -25.17 -13.14 -0.62
CA THR A 455 -24.25 -12.00 -0.70
C THR A 455 -22.83 -12.50 -0.39
N ILE A 456 -21.94 -12.38 -1.37
CA ILE A 456 -20.53 -12.74 -1.24
C ILE A 456 -19.71 -11.49 -1.06
N ILE A 457 -18.91 -11.46 0.00
CA ILE A 457 -17.91 -10.42 0.26
C ILE A 457 -16.53 -10.97 -0.02
N SER A 458 -15.67 -10.16 -0.63
CA SER A 458 -14.30 -10.54 -0.97
C SER A 458 -13.32 -9.50 -0.47
N GLY A 459 -12.16 -9.93 0.02
CA GLY A 459 -11.14 -9.07 0.62
C GLY A 459 -9.74 -9.66 0.54
N MET A 460 -8.76 -8.94 1.10
CA MET A 460 -7.34 -9.27 1.00
C MET A 460 -6.88 -10.39 1.95
N GLY A 461 -7.60 -10.61 3.05
CA GLY A 461 -7.27 -11.64 4.02
C GLY A 461 -8.37 -11.84 5.05
N GLU A 462 -8.19 -12.83 5.95
CA GLU A 462 -9.16 -13.14 7.01
C GLU A 462 -9.39 -11.95 7.93
N LEU A 463 -8.31 -11.31 8.38
CA LEU A 463 -8.39 -10.17 9.28
C LEU A 463 -9.11 -8.99 8.61
N HIS A 464 -8.88 -8.75 7.33
CA HIS A 464 -9.58 -7.72 6.57
C HIS A 464 -11.10 -7.94 6.59
N LEU A 465 -11.57 -9.15 6.22
CA LEU A 465 -13.00 -9.44 6.22
C LEU A 465 -13.60 -9.46 7.64
N GLU A 466 -12.87 -9.94 8.63
CA GLU A 466 -13.30 -9.90 10.04
C GLU A 466 -13.55 -8.46 10.51
N ILE A 467 -12.65 -7.54 10.16
CA ILE A 467 -12.80 -6.12 10.50
C ILE A 467 -14.01 -5.50 9.79
N ILE A 468 -14.21 -5.80 8.51
CA ILE A 468 -15.38 -5.34 7.74
C ILE A 468 -16.69 -5.82 8.40
N ILE A 469 -16.75 -7.09 8.81
CA ILE A 469 -17.93 -7.66 9.47
C ILE A 469 -18.18 -7.01 10.84
N ASP A 470 -17.13 -6.78 11.59
CA ASP A 470 -17.24 -6.12 12.89
C ASP A 470 -17.64 -4.64 12.74
N ARG A 471 -17.14 -3.94 11.72
CA ARG A 471 -17.59 -2.59 11.36
C ARG A 471 -19.07 -2.55 10.97
N MET A 472 -19.56 -3.54 10.20
CA MET A 472 -21.00 -3.63 9.90
C MET A 472 -21.83 -3.68 11.18
N LYS A 473 -21.38 -4.44 12.17
CA LYS A 473 -22.07 -4.57 13.44
C LYS A 473 -22.03 -3.30 14.28
N ARG A 474 -20.83 -2.70 14.45
CA ARG A 474 -20.63 -1.53 15.32
C ARG A 474 -21.16 -0.22 14.73
N GLU A 475 -20.82 0.03 13.46
CA GLU A 475 -21.12 1.32 12.82
C GLU A 475 -22.53 1.36 12.20
N PHE A 476 -23.00 0.23 11.68
CA PHE A 476 -24.28 0.16 10.96
C PHE A 476 -25.38 -0.62 11.69
N SER A 477 -25.05 -1.21 12.86
CA SER A 477 -25.99 -2.04 13.64
C SER A 477 -26.62 -3.17 12.79
N VAL A 478 -25.80 -3.84 11.96
CA VAL A 478 -26.18 -4.97 11.13
C VAL A 478 -25.49 -6.22 11.67
N ASP A 479 -26.27 -7.21 12.10
CA ASP A 479 -25.75 -8.51 12.51
C ASP A 479 -25.98 -9.55 11.39
N ALA A 480 -24.94 -10.29 11.06
CA ALA A 480 -24.94 -11.24 9.94
C ALA A 480 -24.32 -12.58 10.35
N ASN A 481 -24.80 -13.65 9.72
CA ASN A 481 -24.13 -14.94 9.73
C ASN A 481 -23.06 -14.94 8.64
N VAL A 482 -21.88 -15.43 8.98
CA VAL A 482 -20.75 -15.49 8.05
C VAL A 482 -20.49 -16.95 7.70
N GLY A 483 -20.46 -17.26 6.40
CA GLY A 483 -20.08 -18.56 5.89
C GLY A 483 -18.57 -18.82 5.97
N LYS A 484 -18.15 -20.06 5.66
CA LYS A 484 -16.72 -20.36 5.56
C LYS A 484 -16.08 -19.47 4.49
N PRO A 485 -14.84 -19.01 4.71
CA PRO A 485 -14.11 -18.28 3.70
C PRO A 485 -14.04 -19.08 2.39
N GLN A 486 -14.27 -18.43 1.26
CA GLN A 486 -14.09 -19.02 -0.05
C GLN A 486 -12.78 -18.54 -0.65
N VAL A 487 -12.04 -19.48 -1.24
CA VAL A 487 -10.76 -19.20 -1.90
C VAL A 487 -11.04 -18.73 -3.32
N ALA A 488 -10.45 -17.63 -3.73
CA ALA A 488 -10.54 -17.14 -5.09
C ALA A 488 -9.58 -17.94 -6.00
N TYR A 489 -10.06 -19.05 -6.50
CA TYR A 489 -9.33 -19.81 -7.52
C TYR A 489 -9.26 -19.04 -8.84
N ARG A 490 -8.32 -19.42 -9.68
CA ARG A 490 -8.19 -18.93 -11.06
C ARG A 490 -8.03 -20.12 -12.00
N GLU A 491 -8.14 -19.86 -13.27
CA GLU A 491 -7.87 -20.85 -14.30
C GLU A 491 -6.81 -20.33 -15.27
N THR A 492 -6.12 -21.22 -15.94
CA THR A 492 -5.16 -20.90 -16.98
C THR A 492 -5.01 -22.03 -17.96
N LEU A 493 -4.20 -21.86 -18.99
CA LEU A 493 -3.96 -22.83 -20.04
C LEU A 493 -2.52 -23.30 -20.02
N ASN A 494 -2.29 -24.56 -20.42
CA ASN A 494 -0.94 -25.12 -20.58
C ASN A 494 -0.60 -25.48 -22.03
N GLY A 495 -1.46 -25.15 -22.98
CA GLY A 495 -1.26 -25.44 -24.39
C GLY A 495 -1.71 -24.32 -25.29
N SER A 496 -1.07 -24.20 -26.47
CA SER A 496 -1.48 -23.30 -27.53
C SER A 496 -2.46 -24.00 -28.46
N VAL A 497 -3.55 -23.34 -28.82
CA VAL A 497 -4.61 -23.88 -29.71
C VAL A 497 -5.07 -22.79 -30.65
N GLU A 498 -5.22 -23.16 -31.93
CA GLU A 498 -5.90 -22.36 -32.94
C GLU A 498 -7.33 -22.87 -33.10
N GLN A 499 -8.28 -21.96 -33.05
CA GLN A 499 -9.70 -22.29 -33.12
C GLN A 499 -10.45 -21.34 -34.05
N GLU A 500 -11.21 -21.94 -34.96
CA GLU A 500 -12.19 -21.27 -35.79
C GLU A 500 -13.57 -21.38 -35.15
N HIS A 501 -14.33 -20.30 -35.14
CA HIS A 501 -15.78 -20.36 -34.85
C HIS A 501 -16.57 -19.40 -35.71
N LYS A 502 -17.63 -19.95 -36.30
CA LYS A 502 -18.55 -19.21 -37.14
C LYS A 502 -19.91 -19.12 -36.46
N TYR A 503 -20.29 -17.94 -36.02
CA TYR A 503 -21.61 -17.66 -35.48
C TYR A 503 -22.53 -17.18 -36.62
N ALA A 504 -23.49 -18.02 -37.03
CA ALA A 504 -24.46 -17.69 -38.04
C ALA A 504 -25.85 -18.08 -37.58
N LYS A 505 -26.75 -17.10 -37.40
CA LYS A 505 -28.18 -17.33 -37.07
C LYS A 505 -29.04 -16.58 -38.06
N GLN A 506 -30.07 -17.26 -38.56
CA GLN A 506 -31.10 -16.69 -39.38
C GLN A 506 -32.45 -16.94 -38.72
N SER A 507 -33.11 -15.90 -38.25
CA SER A 507 -34.43 -15.95 -37.62
C SER A 507 -35.28 -14.83 -38.20
N GLY A 508 -36.01 -15.16 -39.32
CA GLY A 508 -37.13 -14.38 -39.84
C GLY A 508 -36.93 -12.86 -40.02
N GLY A 509 -35.77 -12.42 -40.48
CA GLY A 509 -35.42 -11.01 -40.67
C GLY A 509 -33.93 -10.84 -41.01
N ARG A 510 -33.28 -9.75 -40.53
CA ARG A 510 -31.84 -9.52 -40.68
C ARG A 510 -31.10 -10.64 -39.95
N GLY A 511 -30.21 -11.37 -40.65
CA GLY A 511 -29.40 -12.43 -40.06
C GLY A 511 -28.33 -11.89 -39.11
N GLN A 512 -27.64 -12.80 -38.42
CA GLN A 512 -26.48 -12.50 -37.57
C GLN A 512 -25.28 -13.31 -38.10
N TYR A 513 -24.16 -12.66 -38.35
CA TYR A 513 -22.97 -13.31 -38.85
C TYR A 513 -21.72 -12.76 -38.20
N GLY A 514 -20.94 -13.62 -37.59
CA GLY A 514 -19.60 -13.32 -37.05
C GLY A 514 -18.70 -14.54 -37.20
N HIS A 515 -17.50 -14.37 -37.76
CA HIS A 515 -16.59 -15.47 -37.99
C HIS A 515 -15.18 -15.06 -37.65
N VAL A 516 -14.57 -15.78 -36.69
CA VAL A 516 -13.26 -15.46 -36.12
C VAL A 516 -12.35 -16.69 -36.08
N TYR A 517 -11.08 -16.47 -36.25
CA TYR A 517 -9.98 -17.40 -35.97
C TYR A 517 -9.15 -16.85 -34.84
N LEU A 518 -9.16 -17.55 -33.71
CA LEU A 518 -8.39 -17.18 -32.53
C LEU A 518 -7.24 -18.17 -32.32
N ARG A 519 -6.06 -17.65 -32.02
CA ARG A 519 -4.98 -18.41 -31.42
C ARG A 519 -4.93 -18.05 -29.94
N VAL A 520 -5.07 -19.06 -29.11
CA VAL A 520 -5.06 -18.91 -27.64
C VAL A 520 -3.82 -19.60 -27.10
N GLU A 521 -3.00 -18.86 -26.36
CA GLU A 521 -1.68 -19.29 -25.89
C GLU A 521 -1.53 -18.96 -24.40
N PRO A 522 -0.84 -19.81 -23.62
CA PRO A 522 -0.49 -19.45 -22.24
C PRO A 522 0.58 -18.34 -22.24
N GLN A 523 0.54 -17.51 -21.22
CA GLN A 523 1.59 -16.54 -20.87
C GLN A 523 2.33 -16.97 -19.58
N GLU A 524 3.42 -16.29 -19.28
CA GLU A 524 4.10 -16.49 -18.00
C GLU A 524 3.22 -16.05 -16.82
N ARG A 525 3.47 -16.62 -15.65
CA ARG A 525 2.65 -16.33 -14.47
C ARG A 525 2.75 -14.87 -14.05
N GLY A 526 1.59 -14.21 -13.96
CA GLY A 526 1.48 -12.81 -13.58
C GLY A 526 1.49 -11.80 -14.74
N GLU A 527 1.58 -12.27 -15.98
CA GLU A 527 1.51 -11.39 -17.17
C GLU A 527 0.06 -11.00 -17.54
N GLY A 528 -0.92 -11.69 -16.97
CA GLY A 528 -2.33 -11.34 -17.15
C GLY A 528 -2.88 -11.68 -18.53
N PHE A 529 -3.64 -10.75 -19.13
CA PHE A 529 -4.30 -10.93 -20.40
C PHE A 529 -3.72 -10.00 -21.47
N GLU A 530 -3.38 -10.56 -22.62
CA GLU A 530 -2.95 -9.82 -23.79
C GLU A 530 -3.85 -10.18 -25.00
N PHE A 531 -4.44 -9.16 -25.63
CA PHE A 531 -5.15 -9.32 -26.89
C PHE A 531 -4.33 -8.75 -28.06
N VAL A 532 -4.12 -9.54 -29.09
CA VAL A 532 -3.34 -9.14 -30.29
C VAL A 532 -4.22 -9.15 -31.53
N ASP A 533 -4.31 -8.01 -32.17
CA ASP A 533 -4.88 -7.87 -33.50
C ASP A 533 -3.81 -8.18 -34.56
N ALA A 534 -3.93 -9.32 -35.21
CA ALA A 534 -3.04 -9.73 -36.32
C ALA A 534 -3.78 -9.82 -37.66
N ILE A 535 -4.95 -9.18 -37.79
CA ILE A 535 -5.75 -9.19 -39.04
C ILE A 535 -5.00 -8.55 -40.19
N LYS A 536 -5.01 -9.24 -41.31
CA LYS A 536 -4.45 -8.77 -42.56
C LYS A 536 -5.54 -8.67 -43.64
N GLY A 537 -5.46 -7.65 -44.49
CA GLY A 537 -6.36 -7.52 -45.63
C GLY A 537 -7.81 -7.14 -45.32
N GLY A 538 -8.14 -6.78 -44.08
CA GLY A 538 -9.49 -6.31 -43.70
C GLY A 538 -10.56 -7.40 -43.68
N VAL A 539 -10.17 -8.66 -43.51
CA VAL A 539 -11.11 -9.82 -43.46
C VAL A 539 -12.08 -9.73 -42.28
N VAL A 540 -11.68 -9.04 -41.21
CA VAL A 540 -12.55 -8.57 -40.13
C VAL A 540 -12.49 -7.03 -40.09
N PRO A 541 -13.59 -6.32 -40.28
CA PRO A 541 -13.63 -4.86 -40.17
C PRO A 541 -13.14 -4.36 -38.83
N ARG A 542 -12.38 -3.29 -38.79
CA ARG A 542 -11.77 -2.73 -37.56
C ARG A 542 -12.79 -2.40 -36.47
N GLU A 543 -14.01 -2.01 -36.86
CA GLU A 543 -15.12 -1.71 -35.96
C GLU A 543 -15.56 -2.91 -35.13
N TYR A 544 -15.33 -4.16 -35.57
CA TYR A 544 -15.73 -5.37 -34.87
C TYR A 544 -14.62 -5.99 -34.01
N ILE A 545 -13.36 -5.56 -34.15
CA ILE A 545 -12.22 -6.06 -33.38
C ILE A 545 -12.42 -5.83 -31.87
N PRO A 546 -12.86 -4.63 -31.40
CA PRO A 546 -13.16 -4.42 -29.98
C PRO A 546 -14.29 -5.31 -29.46
N ALA A 547 -15.24 -5.70 -30.31
CA ALA A 547 -16.30 -6.63 -29.92
C ALA A 547 -15.79 -8.06 -29.73
N VAL A 548 -14.79 -8.48 -30.51
CA VAL A 548 -14.09 -9.76 -30.37
C VAL A 548 -13.32 -9.77 -29.03
N GLU A 549 -12.54 -8.74 -28.74
CA GLU A 549 -11.81 -8.61 -27.48
C GLU A 549 -12.75 -8.66 -26.26
N LYS A 550 -13.82 -7.88 -26.27
CA LYS A 550 -14.86 -7.92 -25.22
C LYS A 550 -15.47 -9.31 -25.04
N GLY A 551 -15.71 -10.03 -26.14
CA GLY A 551 -16.22 -11.40 -26.10
C GLY A 551 -15.24 -12.37 -25.46
N VAL A 552 -13.95 -12.23 -25.75
CA VAL A 552 -12.90 -13.04 -25.11
C VAL A 552 -12.84 -12.76 -23.61
N ILE A 553 -12.85 -11.49 -23.20
CA ILE A 553 -12.82 -11.10 -21.77
C ILE A 553 -14.01 -11.69 -21.03
N GLU A 554 -15.22 -11.58 -21.57
CA GLU A 554 -16.44 -12.16 -20.98
C GLU A 554 -16.36 -13.68 -20.85
N ALA A 555 -15.78 -14.35 -21.85
CA ALA A 555 -15.58 -15.80 -21.78
C ALA A 555 -14.53 -16.19 -20.72
N MET A 556 -13.48 -15.39 -20.58
CA MET A 556 -12.48 -15.57 -19.52
C MET A 556 -13.06 -15.41 -18.12
N GLU A 557 -13.93 -14.45 -17.91
CA GLU A 557 -14.59 -14.21 -16.62
C GLU A 557 -15.48 -15.40 -16.19
N SER A 558 -16.06 -16.11 -17.13
CA SER A 558 -16.94 -17.27 -16.88
C SER A 558 -16.20 -18.58 -16.60
N GLY A 559 -14.87 -18.61 -16.79
CA GLY A 559 -14.05 -19.80 -16.59
C GLY A 559 -14.27 -20.93 -17.59
N ILE A 560 -13.50 -22.01 -17.44
CA ILE A 560 -13.46 -23.15 -18.37
C ILE A 560 -13.67 -24.48 -17.63
N VAL A 561 -12.99 -24.66 -16.49
CA VAL A 561 -12.93 -25.94 -15.74
C VAL A 561 -13.93 -25.97 -14.60
N ALA A 562 -13.93 -24.92 -13.80
CA ALA A 562 -14.72 -24.83 -12.57
C ALA A 562 -15.40 -23.46 -12.39
N GLY A 563 -15.48 -22.66 -13.45
CA GLY A 563 -16.15 -21.37 -13.43
C GLY A 563 -15.36 -20.23 -12.82
N TYR A 564 -14.03 -20.37 -12.69
CA TYR A 564 -13.17 -19.31 -12.16
C TYR A 564 -12.51 -18.50 -13.28
N PRO A 565 -12.27 -17.20 -13.08
CA PRO A 565 -11.68 -16.36 -14.11
C PRO A 565 -10.35 -16.91 -14.64
N VAL A 566 -10.19 -16.87 -15.96
CA VAL A 566 -8.96 -17.28 -16.65
C VAL A 566 -7.94 -16.16 -16.62
N ILE A 567 -6.68 -16.47 -16.32
CA ILE A 567 -5.57 -15.52 -16.27
C ILE A 567 -4.35 -16.05 -17.04
N ASP A 568 -3.39 -15.16 -17.31
CA ASP A 568 -2.11 -15.47 -17.95
C ASP A 568 -2.29 -16.12 -19.33
N VAL A 569 -3.06 -15.44 -20.20
CA VAL A 569 -3.41 -15.91 -21.53
C VAL A 569 -3.24 -14.80 -22.55
N LYS A 570 -2.66 -15.18 -23.70
CA LYS A 570 -2.58 -14.35 -24.88
C LYS A 570 -3.57 -14.86 -25.93
N VAL A 571 -4.36 -13.95 -26.48
CA VAL A 571 -5.31 -14.26 -27.55
C VAL A 571 -5.01 -13.42 -28.75
N THR A 572 -4.73 -14.09 -29.87
CA THR A 572 -4.44 -13.44 -31.16
C THR A 572 -5.61 -13.68 -32.10
N LEU A 573 -6.24 -12.61 -32.54
CA LEU A 573 -7.19 -12.63 -33.64
C LEU A 573 -6.38 -12.49 -34.98
N TYR A 574 -6.30 -13.57 -35.75
CA TYR A 574 -5.44 -13.60 -36.91
C TYR A 574 -6.15 -13.74 -38.26
N ASP A 575 -7.43 -14.22 -38.29
CA ASP A 575 -8.23 -14.35 -39.48
C ASP A 575 -9.74 -14.30 -39.15
N GLY A 576 -10.58 -14.23 -40.17
CA GLY A 576 -12.02 -14.21 -40.02
C GLY A 576 -12.73 -13.93 -41.35
N SER A 577 -14.04 -13.73 -41.30
CA SER A 577 -14.81 -13.20 -42.39
C SER A 577 -16.05 -12.46 -41.91
N TYR A 578 -16.57 -11.57 -42.71
CA TYR A 578 -17.77 -10.80 -42.42
C TYR A 578 -18.79 -10.89 -43.57
N HIS A 579 -19.99 -10.49 -43.25
CA HIS A 579 -21.08 -10.39 -44.24
C HIS A 579 -21.62 -8.96 -44.21
N ASP A 580 -21.69 -8.31 -45.37
CA ASP A 580 -22.01 -6.89 -45.49
C ASP A 580 -23.34 -6.45 -44.83
N VAL A 581 -24.32 -7.36 -44.75
CA VAL A 581 -25.65 -7.06 -44.19
C VAL A 581 -25.87 -7.66 -42.80
N ASP A 582 -25.34 -8.85 -42.53
CA ASP A 582 -25.68 -9.64 -41.33
C ASP A 582 -24.62 -9.57 -40.24
N SER A 583 -23.45 -8.96 -40.50
CA SER A 583 -22.44 -8.77 -39.46
C SER A 583 -22.82 -7.65 -38.51
N SER A 584 -22.49 -7.86 -37.24
CA SER A 584 -22.70 -6.91 -36.17
C SER A 584 -21.71 -7.17 -35.03
N GLU A 585 -21.50 -6.16 -34.17
CA GLU A 585 -20.70 -6.30 -32.95
C GLU A 585 -21.18 -7.48 -32.07
N HIS A 586 -22.50 -7.65 -31.94
CA HIS A 586 -23.07 -8.75 -31.16
C HIS A 586 -22.70 -10.12 -31.74
N ALA A 587 -22.74 -10.27 -33.08
CA ALA A 587 -22.40 -11.53 -33.74
C ALA A 587 -20.91 -11.87 -33.60
N PHE A 588 -20.02 -10.89 -33.72
CA PHE A 588 -18.58 -11.07 -33.51
C PHE A 588 -18.25 -11.35 -32.06
N ARG A 589 -18.89 -10.66 -31.11
CA ARG A 589 -18.77 -10.97 -29.68
C ARG A 589 -19.19 -12.40 -29.35
N ALA A 590 -20.35 -12.84 -29.87
CA ALA A 590 -20.83 -14.21 -29.69
C ALA A 590 -19.89 -15.25 -30.32
N ALA A 591 -19.36 -14.97 -31.53
CA ALA A 591 -18.37 -15.83 -32.18
C ALA A 591 -17.08 -15.94 -31.34
N ALA A 592 -16.60 -14.84 -30.80
CA ALA A 592 -15.39 -14.79 -29.97
C ALA A 592 -15.56 -15.59 -28.65
N ILE A 593 -16.71 -15.45 -27.96
CA ILE A 593 -17.03 -16.22 -26.78
C ILE A 593 -16.93 -17.72 -27.04
N GLN A 594 -17.55 -18.18 -28.11
CA GLN A 594 -17.56 -19.61 -28.45
C GLN A 594 -16.20 -20.11 -28.91
N ALA A 595 -15.51 -19.34 -29.76
CA ALA A 595 -14.15 -19.65 -30.20
C ALA A 595 -13.19 -19.80 -29.03
N PHE A 596 -13.23 -18.86 -28.10
CA PHE A 596 -12.38 -18.92 -26.90
C PHE A 596 -12.70 -20.12 -26.01
N ARG A 597 -13.99 -20.42 -25.75
CA ARG A 597 -14.39 -21.58 -24.96
C ARG A 597 -13.95 -22.90 -25.58
N GLU A 598 -14.11 -23.04 -26.89
CA GLU A 598 -13.70 -24.25 -27.62
C GLU A 598 -12.17 -24.40 -27.65
N ALA A 599 -11.43 -23.30 -27.88
CA ALA A 599 -9.97 -23.28 -27.84
C ALA A 599 -9.46 -23.67 -26.46
N SER A 600 -9.97 -23.00 -25.45
CA SER A 600 -9.54 -23.15 -24.06
C SER A 600 -9.79 -24.56 -23.51
N GLY A 601 -10.94 -25.17 -23.89
CA GLY A 601 -11.22 -26.58 -23.55
C GLY A 601 -10.23 -27.58 -24.12
N LYS A 602 -9.59 -27.25 -25.27
CA LYS A 602 -8.56 -28.07 -25.92
C LYS A 602 -7.15 -27.75 -25.46
N ALA A 603 -6.94 -26.56 -24.90
CA ALA A 603 -5.63 -26.03 -24.52
C ALA A 603 -5.13 -26.53 -23.13
N LYS A 604 -5.63 -27.65 -22.66
CA LYS A 604 -5.28 -28.25 -21.35
C LYS A 604 -5.46 -27.23 -20.21
N PRO A 605 -6.69 -26.82 -19.93
CA PRO A 605 -6.95 -25.87 -18.87
C PRO A 605 -6.57 -26.43 -17.50
N VAL A 606 -6.09 -25.57 -16.63
CA VAL A 606 -5.60 -25.89 -15.28
C VAL A 606 -6.21 -24.95 -14.27
N LEU A 607 -6.73 -25.53 -13.17
CA LEU A 607 -7.16 -24.76 -12.00
C LEU A 607 -5.93 -24.29 -11.22
N LEU A 608 -5.93 -23.04 -10.83
CA LEU A 608 -4.90 -22.39 -10.02
C LEU A 608 -5.44 -22.09 -8.63
N GLU A 609 -4.63 -22.38 -7.62
CA GLU A 609 -4.89 -22.01 -6.23
C GLU A 609 -3.93 -20.89 -5.77
N PRO A 610 -4.41 -19.95 -4.95
CA PRO A 610 -3.53 -18.90 -4.40
C PRO A 610 -2.61 -19.51 -3.34
N ILE A 611 -1.32 -19.26 -3.50
CA ILE A 611 -0.26 -19.66 -2.56
C ILE A 611 0.13 -18.44 -1.73
N MET A 612 0.19 -18.66 -0.43
CA MET A 612 0.58 -17.66 0.54
C MET A 612 2.04 -17.89 0.98
N ARG A 613 2.82 -16.83 1.04
CA ARG A 613 4.09 -16.82 1.74
C ARG A 613 3.79 -16.64 3.22
N VAL A 614 4.15 -17.63 3.98
CA VAL A 614 3.93 -17.69 5.43
C VAL A 614 5.28 -17.59 6.12
N GLU A 615 5.39 -16.68 7.06
CA GLU A 615 6.55 -16.59 7.96
C GLU A 615 6.07 -16.78 9.39
N VAL A 616 6.68 -17.73 10.09
CA VAL A 616 6.38 -18.01 11.50
C VAL A 616 7.61 -17.74 12.35
N VAL A 617 7.47 -16.86 13.32
CA VAL A 617 8.49 -16.62 14.35
C VAL A 617 8.11 -17.42 15.58
N THR A 618 8.98 -18.33 16.00
CA THR A 618 8.71 -19.26 17.10
C THR A 618 9.94 -19.52 17.94
N PRO A 619 9.80 -19.71 19.26
CA PRO A 619 10.88 -20.26 20.06
C PRO A 619 11.33 -21.63 19.54
N GLU A 620 12.61 -21.95 19.68
CA GLU A 620 13.23 -23.18 19.14
C GLU A 620 12.50 -24.45 19.60
N GLU A 621 12.01 -24.48 20.82
CA GLU A 621 11.28 -25.62 21.40
C GLU A 621 9.99 -26.00 20.66
N TYR A 622 9.37 -25.04 19.93
CA TYR A 622 8.14 -25.28 19.17
C TYR A 622 8.36 -25.42 17.65
N MET A 623 9.59 -25.22 17.17
CA MET A 623 9.91 -25.27 15.74
C MET A 623 9.46 -26.58 15.08
N GLY A 624 9.68 -27.73 15.74
CA GLY A 624 9.27 -29.04 15.21
C GLY A 624 7.75 -29.18 15.04
N GLY A 625 6.98 -28.60 15.98
CA GLY A 625 5.51 -28.55 15.88
C GLY A 625 5.02 -27.65 14.76
N VAL A 626 5.64 -26.46 14.63
CA VAL A 626 5.31 -25.49 13.59
C VAL A 626 5.60 -26.05 12.19
N THR A 627 6.78 -26.61 11.98
CA THR A 627 7.16 -27.21 10.69
C THR A 627 6.29 -28.42 10.34
N GLY A 628 5.94 -29.24 11.34
CA GLY A 628 5.01 -30.35 11.17
C GLY A 628 3.61 -29.91 10.74
N ASP A 629 3.07 -28.86 11.37
CA ASP A 629 1.75 -28.32 11.02
C ASP A 629 1.76 -27.68 9.62
N LEU A 630 2.78 -26.87 9.27
CA LEU A 630 2.92 -26.29 7.93
C LEU A 630 3.00 -27.38 6.84
N ASN A 631 3.79 -28.43 7.05
CA ASN A 631 3.87 -29.57 6.13
C ASN A 631 2.51 -30.28 5.99
N SER A 632 1.77 -30.47 7.09
CA SER A 632 0.42 -31.09 7.03
C SER A 632 -0.58 -30.28 6.21
N ARG A 633 -0.34 -28.96 6.09
CA ARG A 633 -1.10 -28.00 5.30
C ARG A 633 -0.60 -27.84 3.87
N ARG A 634 0.10 -28.82 3.34
CA ARG A 634 0.73 -28.80 2.01
C ARG A 634 1.75 -27.65 1.84
N GLY A 635 2.29 -27.16 2.94
CA GLY A 635 3.29 -26.11 2.93
C GLY A 635 4.65 -26.63 2.45
N MET A 636 5.30 -25.87 1.58
CA MET A 636 6.68 -26.08 1.18
C MET A 636 7.57 -25.12 1.97
N ILE A 637 8.33 -25.66 2.91
CA ILE A 637 9.28 -24.86 3.71
C ILE A 637 10.43 -24.46 2.79
N SER A 638 10.63 -23.14 2.64
CA SER A 638 11.68 -22.57 1.78
C SER A 638 12.94 -22.22 2.56
N GLU A 639 12.80 -21.77 3.81
CA GLU A 639 13.91 -21.27 4.60
C GLU A 639 13.65 -21.41 6.10
N MET A 640 14.73 -21.58 6.86
CA MET A 640 14.74 -21.48 8.32
C MET A 640 15.92 -20.63 8.76
N GLU A 641 15.67 -19.65 9.60
CA GLU A 641 16.66 -18.66 10.04
C GLU A 641 16.70 -18.59 11.57
N ASP A 642 17.89 -18.45 12.11
CA ASP A 642 18.11 -18.21 13.54
C ASP A 642 18.01 -16.70 13.83
N VAL A 643 17.16 -16.33 14.77
CA VAL A 643 17.01 -14.95 15.22
C VAL A 643 17.08 -14.87 16.74
N PRO A 644 17.43 -13.72 17.32
CA PRO A 644 17.51 -13.58 18.79
C PRO A 644 16.23 -13.95 19.53
N ALA A 645 15.08 -13.84 18.89
CA ALA A 645 13.77 -14.18 19.44
C ALA A 645 13.40 -15.68 19.27
N GLY A 646 14.24 -16.49 18.61
CA GLY A 646 13.98 -17.91 18.33
C GLY A 646 14.35 -18.32 16.91
N LYS A 647 13.41 -18.92 16.20
CA LYS A 647 13.56 -19.38 14.81
C LYS A 647 12.50 -18.73 13.93
N ILE A 648 12.88 -18.37 12.71
CA ILE A 648 11.94 -18.01 11.65
C ILE A 648 11.80 -19.20 10.72
N VAL A 649 10.56 -19.59 10.45
CA VAL A 649 10.22 -20.64 9.46
C VAL A 649 9.45 -19.96 8.33
N ARG A 650 9.99 -19.99 7.11
CA ARG A 650 9.32 -19.48 5.91
C ARG A 650 8.82 -20.64 5.08
N ALA A 651 7.58 -20.55 4.63
CA ALA A 651 6.94 -21.57 3.82
C ALA A 651 5.98 -20.96 2.80
N GLU A 652 5.79 -21.65 1.69
CA GLU A 652 4.72 -21.40 0.74
C GLU A 652 3.58 -22.39 0.98
N VAL A 653 2.38 -21.88 1.31
CA VAL A 653 1.24 -22.70 1.72
C VAL A 653 -0.01 -22.28 0.95
N PRO A 654 -0.82 -23.21 0.42
CA PRO A 654 -2.10 -22.86 -0.20
C PRO A 654 -3.03 -22.16 0.79
N LEU A 655 -3.68 -21.06 0.35
CA LEU A 655 -4.60 -20.29 1.20
C LEU A 655 -5.71 -21.16 1.79
N SER A 656 -6.23 -22.14 1.03
CA SER A 656 -7.26 -23.06 1.49
C SER A 656 -6.90 -23.85 2.75
N GLU A 657 -5.60 -24.06 2.99
CA GLU A 657 -5.07 -24.79 4.14
C GLU A 657 -4.75 -23.88 5.33
N MET A 658 -4.74 -22.56 5.13
CA MET A 658 -4.37 -21.59 6.16
C MET A 658 -5.52 -21.16 7.05
N PHE A 659 -6.77 -21.50 6.69
CA PHE A 659 -7.92 -21.17 7.52
C PHE A 659 -7.83 -21.82 8.89
N GLY A 660 -7.98 -21.00 9.95
CA GLY A 660 -7.83 -21.44 11.34
C GLY A 660 -6.37 -21.64 11.80
N TYR A 661 -5.38 -21.30 10.98
CA TYR A 661 -3.97 -21.48 11.32
C TYR A 661 -3.56 -20.71 12.58
N ALA A 662 -4.07 -19.48 12.78
CA ALA A 662 -3.78 -18.68 13.99
C ALA A 662 -4.11 -19.44 15.27
N THR A 663 -5.24 -20.15 15.30
CA THR A 663 -5.67 -20.96 16.46
C THR A 663 -4.77 -22.18 16.65
N SER A 664 -4.43 -22.87 15.56
CA SER A 664 -3.53 -24.03 15.58
C SER A 664 -2.15 -23.63 16.09
N LEU A 665 -1.60 -22.53 15.57
CA LEU A 665 -0.29 -22.00 15.96
C LEU A 665 -0.25 -21.60 17.44
N ARG A 666 -1.28 -20.88 17.93
CA ARG A 666 -1.40 -20.51 19.34
C ARG A 666 -1.42 -21.74 20.25
N SER A 667 -2.19 -22.76 19.88
CA SER A 667 -2.24 -24.02 20.62
C SER A 667 -0.90 -24.75 20.63
N ALA A 668 -0.23 -24.84 19.48
CA ALA A 668 1.04 -25.53 19.32
C ALA A 668 2.20 -24.83 20.02
N SER A 669 2.18 -23.51 20.13
CA SER A 669 3.26 -22.68 20.69
C SER A 669 2.95 -22.08 22.05
N GLN A 670 1.84 -22.47 22.68
CA GLN A 670 1.35 -21.86 23.93
C GLN A 670 1.24 -20.32 23.84
N GLY A 671 0.87 -19.82 22.66
CA GLY A 671 0.74 -18.38 22.39
C GLY A 671 2.05 -17.63 22.16
N ARG A 672 3.19 -18.32 22.11
CA ARG A 672 4.51 -17.68 21.97
C ARG A 672 4.98 -17.49 20.54
N ALA A 673 4.37 -18.18 19.57
CA ALA A 673 4.66 -18.00 18.17
C ALA A 673 3.72 -16.97 17.54
N THR A 674 4.26 -16.21 16.61
CA THR A 674 3.52 -15.30 15.74
C THR A 674 3.71 -15.69 14.29
N TYR A 675 2.79 -15.31 13.43
CA TYR A 675 2.95 -15.51 11.99
C TYR A 675 2.47 -14.30 11.21
N SER A 676 3.03 -14.17 10.02
CA SER A 676 2.52 -13.30 8.99
C SER A 676 2.27 -14.13 7.73
N MET A 677 1.35 -13.68 6.91
CA MET A 677 0.96 -14.34 5.68
C MET A 677 0.67 -13.30 4.62
N GLU A 678 1.29 -13.46 3.45
CA GLU A 678 1.05 -12.60 2.29
C GLU A 678 0.80 -13.42 1.04
N PHE A 679 0.06 -12.88 0.08
CA PHE A 679 -0.11 -13.53 -1.22
C PHE A 679 1.23 -13.58 -1.95
N SER A 680 1.61 -14.78 -2.44
CA SER A 680 2.83 -14.98 -3.21
C SER A 680 2.50 -15.07 -4.71
N GLN A 681 1.76 -16.09 -5.11
CA GLN A 681 1.48 -16.40 -6.51
C GLN A 681 0.31 -17.37 -6.65
N TYR A 682 -0.11 -17.58 -7.88
CA TYR A 682 -1.03 -18.67 -8.22
C TYR A 682 -0.25 -19.87 -8.76
N LEU A 683 -0.48 -21.07 -8.19
CA LEU A 683 0.11 -22.33 -8.66
C LEU A 683 -0.99 -23.33 -9.05
N PRO A 684 -0.64 -24.32 -9.91
CA PRO A 684 -1.57 -25.39 -10.26
C PRO A 684 -2.08 -26.13 -9.04
N ALA A 685 -3.41 -26.21 -8.90
CA ALA A 685 -4.05 -26.98 -7.84
C ALA A 685 -3.88 -28.49 -8.08
N PRO A 686 -3.73 -29.32 -7.04
CA PRO A 686 -3.72 -30.77 -7.17
C PRO A 686 -5.02 -31.29 -7.78
N SER A 687 -4.97 -32.46 -8.43
CA SER A 687 -6.14 -33.10 -9.05
C SER A 687 -7.29 -33.32 -8.06
N SER A 688 -6.98 -33.66 -6.81
CA SER A 688 -7.98 -33.81 -5.74
C SER A 688 -8.77 -32.54 -5.46
N VAL A 689 -8.12 -31.38 -5.49
CA VAL A 689 -8.75 -30.06 -5.31
C VAL A 689 -9.57 -29.71 -6.54
N THR A 690 -9.00 -29.92 -7.74
CA THR A 690 -9.67 -29.64 -9.02
C THR A 690 -10.97 -30.45 -9.14
N GLU A 691 -10.97 -31.74 -8.81
CA GLU A 691 -12.18 -32.57 -8.85
C GLU A 691 -13.28 -32.09 -7.89
N VAL A 692 -12.89 -31.62 -6.70
CA VAL A 692 -13.86 -31.07 -5.74
C VAL A 692 -14.47 -29.78 -6.27
N MET A 693 -13.67 -28.90 -6.89
CA MET A 693 -14.17 -27.65 -7.44
C MET A 693 -15.03 -27.84 -8.68
N MET A 694 -14.69 -28.76 -9.56
CA MET A 694 -15.53 -29.14 -10.71
C MET A 694 -16.91 -29.69 -10.29
N LYS A 695 -16.93 -30.48 -9.22
CA LYS A 695 -18.22 -31.00 -8.66
C LYS A 695 -19.06 -29.90 -8.02
N LYS A 696 -18.48 -28.83 -7.55
CA LYS A 696 -19.22 -27.69 -6.99
C LYS A 696 -19.76 -26.76 -8.08
N ALA A 697 -19.10 -26.72 -9.23
CA ALA A 697 -19.49 -25.90 -10.37
C ALA A 697 -20.52 -26.57 -11.29
N SER A 698 -20.69 -27.88 -11.19
CA SER A 698 -21.72 -28.70 -11.91
C SER A 698 -23.01 -28.86 -11.08
#